data_813bad172efc12e6b7b667f0ff19a1e4
#
_entry.id   813bad172efc12e6b7b667f0ff19a1e4
#
_cell.length_a   1.000
_cell.length_b   1.000
_cell.length_c   1.000
_cell.angle_alpha   90.00
_cell.angle_beta   90.00
_cell.angle_gamma   90.00
#
_symmetry.space_group_name_H-M   'P 1'
#
loop_
_entity.id
_entity.type
_entity.pdbx_description
1 polymer ?
#
loop_
_entity_poly.entity_id
_entity_poly.type
_entity_poly.pdbx_seq_one_letter_code
_entity_poly.pdbx_strand_id
1 'polypeptide(L)'
;MDAPLLRAVLERVQECIEVIAIGENVPFDRITDVRGLVARTRIEGNFLSAPDVLHVLEALQTSRKLKIFFRERADRCPYLLETCEPLVEDRVLEKHITDAIDETGTVRDNASRELLSVRREIHDLSARLRTRLQRILKKYGDEEILQDDIITQRDGRFVLPLRVETKRSVEGIIHGVSASGQTVFMEPAETYEMNNDLAILHGREQREIIRILTTLTAEIGATAHDLAVAVDVLTDIDTILARARFAIDYQGIKPVIVDDEEIELVNVRHPILVINAKRTKESVIPLSVRFDAKTRGILISGPNAGGKTVAMKTIGLSMNMAMAGIFPLGMCSMRPRNVMTAIGDHQSIESNLSTFSSQIIRLRDVLSYCDGQAMVLIDEICAGTDPAEGGALAAGIIDSLIERGACFVVTTHQSSLKQYALTRASITNASLEFDETKLQPTFRFLYGVPGNSYAFHLAKAVGLPDVVLNRAQGYLGNRHGELENSITAMQRFRSEAETASRTAATELARVEMMRKDYEERLAQMKQKRSTVVEDAREEAREILRKANALVENTIREVREQQKSVTEIKREFEAGRADVNPSSSHPVIASFISEPDITKQNSRDPGSTVTIRGTSSSGTVISVDEKSKTAMIDVNGIKFKVPLHQLDVGKPSAPKEHKRQPSVVDHLKLDASTSLDLRGMRVDEGLRALENFINDGILGTLMHATIIHGKGTGAMRKVVHEYLHEHPQIKSWRIGTIHEGGDGITVVELA
;
A
#
# COMPACT_ATOMS: atom_id res chain seq x y z
N MET A 1 22.91 -1.43 16.14
CA MET A 1 23.33 -0.62 14.97
C MET A 1 23.37 0.83 15.41
N ASP A 2 24.43 1.55 15.11
CA ASP A 2 24.55 2.96 15.49
C ASP A 2 23.59 3.83 14.68
N ALA A 3 23.08 4.91 15.27
CA ALA A 3 22.09 5.77 14.64
C ALA A 3 22.52 6.33 13.26
N PRO A 4 23.79 6.81 13.07
CA PRO A 4 24.26 7.27 11.78
C PRO A 4 24.23 6.17 10.69
N LEU A 5 24.69 4.97 11.03
CA LEU A 5 24.69 3.82 10.11
C LEU A 5 23.26 3.43 9.72
N LEU A 6 22.34 3.42 10.69
CA LEU A 6 20.94 3.11 10.45
C LEU A 6 20.29 4.17 9.54
N ARG A 7 20.56 5.46 9.76
CA ARG A 7 20.08 6.55 8.88
C ARG A 7 20.56 6.33 7.45
N ALA A 8 21.83 6.00 7.24
CA ALA A 8 22.38 5.73 5.91
C ALA A 8 21.67 4.53 5.21
N VAL A 9 21.41 3.44 5.97
CA VAL A 9 20.64 2.31 5.43
C VAL A 9 19.23 2.71 5.00
N LEU A 10 18.54 3.53 5.81
CA LEU A 10 17.20 4.01 5.52
C LEU A 10 17.16 4.95 4.31
N GLU A 11 18.20 5.80 4.14
CA GLU A 11 18.33 6.65 2.94
C GLU A 11 18.49 5.80 1.68
N ARG A 12 19.35 4.77 1.68
CA ARG A 12 19.51 3.86 0.54
C ARG A 12 18.21 3.20 0.12
N VAL A 13 17.41 2.75 1.10
CA VAL A 13 16.09 2.16 0.83
C VAL A 13 15.14 3.22 0.25
N GLN A 14 15.17 4.44 0.78
CA GLN A 14 14.34 5.54 0.30
C GLN A 14 14.68 5.91 -1.16
N GLU A 15 15.97 6.07 -1.48
CA GLU A 15 16.42 6.33 -2.86
C GLU A 15 15.94 5.22 -3.82
N CYS A 16 16.02 3.97 -3.38
CA CYS A 16 15.54 2.83 -4.18
C CYS A 16 14.01 2.87 -4.41
N ILE A 17 13.22 3.24 -3.39
CA ILE A 17 11.77 3.45 -3.51
C ILE A 17 11.47 4.53 -4.53
N GLU A 18 12.17 5.66 -4.48
CA GLU A 18 11.97 6.79 -5.40
C GLU A 18 12.25 6.41 -6.85
N VAL A 19 13.31 5.63 -7.10
CA VAL A 19 13.63 5.10 -8.44
C VAL A 19 12.51 4.19 -8.95
N ILE A 20 12.04 3.27 -8.13
CA ILE A 20 10.98 2.34 -8.53
C ILE A 20 9.63 3.08 -8.72
N ALA A 21 9.33 4.07 -7.88
CA ALA A 21 8.08 4.82 -7.93
C ALA A 21 7.88 5.63 -9.22
N ILE A 22 8.96 6.12 -9.83
CA ILE A 22 8.92 6.80 -11.14
C ILE A 22 8.87 5.82 -12.33
N GLY A 23 8.76 4.52 -12.06
CA GLY A 23 8.64 3.47 -13.08
C GLY A 23 9.97 3.00 -13.67
N GLU A 24 11.09 3.38 -13.09
CA GLU A 24 12.40 2.90 -13.52
C GLU A 24 12.68 1.50 -12.94
N ASN A 25 13.20 0.61 -13.77
CA ASN A 25 13.55 -0.73 -13.33
C ASN A 25 15.05 -0.80 -13.03
N VAL A 26 15.40 -1.09 -11.78
CA VAL A 26 16.80 -1.32 -11.40
C VAL A 26 17.28 -2.60 -12.07
N PRO A 27 18.39 -2.57 -12.83
CA PRO A 27 18.87 -3.71 -13.63
C PRO A 27 19.56 -4.77 -12.75
N PHE A 28 18.75 -5.41 -11.90
CA PHE A 28 19.19 -6.45 -10.99
C PHE A 28 18.41 -7.73 -11.27
N ASP A 29 19.09 -8.70 -11.87
CA ASP A 29 18.56 -10.03 -12.12
C ASP A 29 19.01 -11.01 -11.01
N ARG A 30 18.54 -12.24 -11.11
CA ARG A 30 18.98 -13.30 -10.20
C ARG A 30 20.47 -13.55 -10.40
N ILE A 31 21.24 -13.51 -9.30
CA ILE A 31 22.67 -13.85 -9.29
C ILE A 31 22.92 -15.06 -8.41
N THR A 32 23.97 -15.82 -8.76
CA THR A 32 24.48 -16.92 -7.95
C THR A 32 25.64 -16.44 -7.09
N ASP A 33 25.75 -16.91 -5.86
CA ASP A 33 26.92 -16.62 -5.02
C ASP A 33 28.17 -17.29 -5.59
N VAL A 34 29.02 -16.48 -6.20
CA VAL A 34 30.26 -16.95 -6.86
C VAL A 34 31.49 -16.92 -5.95
N ARG A 35 31.39 -16.50 -4.67
CA ARG A 35 32.55 -16.42 -3.75
C ARG A 35 33.26 -17.75 -3.62
N GLY A 36 32.53 -18.87 -3.53
CA GLY A 36 33.08 -20.21 -3.50
C GLY A 36 33.80 -20.61 -4.79
N LEU A 37 33.29 -20.18 -5.94
CA LEU A 37 33.92 -20.42 -7.26
C LEU A 37 35.20 -19.61 -7.39
N VAL A 38 35.13 -18.32 -7.06
CA VAL A 38 36.28 -17.42 -7.08
C VAL A 38 37.40 -17.87 -6.12
N ALA A 39 37.07 -18.40 -4.95
CA ALA A 39 38.07 -18.97 -4.05
C ALA A 39 38.83 -20.16 -4.67
N ARG A 40 38.17 -20.96 -5.48
CA ARG A 40 38.77 -22.11 -6.18
C ARG A 40 39.75 -21.69 -7.27
N THR A 41 39.66 -20.50 -7.85
CA THR A 41 40.59 -19.98 -8.87
C THR A 41 42.00 -19.74 -8.32
N ARG A 42 42.18 -19.64 -7.00
CA ARG A 42 43.47 -19.45 -6.34
C ARG A 42 44.32 -20.72 -6.31
N ILE A 43 43.73 -21.86 -6.64
CA ILE A 43 44.42 -23.15 -6.64
C ILE A 43 45.07 -23.34 -8.01
N GLU A 44 46.39 -23.38 -8.03
CA GLU A 44 47.17 -23.54 -9.26
C GLU A 44 46.81 -24.85 -9.99
N GLY A 45 46.59 -24.76 -11.31
CA GLY A 45 46.19 -25.91 -12.13
C GLY A 45 44.71 -26.30 -12.07
N ASN A 46 43.91 -25.63 -11.22
CA ASN A 46 42.47 -25.82 -11.19
C ASN A 46 41.79 -25.02 -12.31
N PHE A 47 40.63 -25.49 -12.74
CA PHE A 47 39.77 -24.74 -13.67
C PHE A 47 38.30 -24.81 -13.24
N LEU A 48 37.54 -23.75 -13.55
CA LEU A 48 36.11 -23.70 -13.37
C LEU A 48 35.42 -24.39 -14.55
N SER A 49 34.31 -25.06 -14.30
CA SER A 49 33.46 -25.56 -15.38
C SER A 49 32.84 -24.42 -16.19
N ALA A 50 32.46 -24.66 -17.43
CA ALA A 50 31.86 -23.63 -18.27
C ALA A 50 30.56 -23.03 -17.65
N PRO A 51 29.63 -23.79 -17.01
CA PRO A 51 28.54 -23.26 -16.26
C PRO A 51 28.98 -22.39 -15.07
N ASP A 52 30.05 -22.77 -14.32
CA ASP A 52 30.57 -21.97 -13.21
C ASP A 52 31.08 -20.59 -13.69
N VAL A 53 31.76 -20.58 -14.86
CA VAL A 53 32.25 -19.34 -15.50
C VAL A 53 31.09 -18.44 -15.94
N LEU A 54 29.95 -19.00 -16.37
CA LEU A 54 28.76 -18.22 -16.69
C LEU A 54 28.19 -17.52 -15.45
N HIS A 55 28.16 -18.17 -14.30
CA HIS A 55 27.72 -17.51 -13.07
C HIS A 55 28.62 -16.31 -12.70
N VAL A 56 29.92 -16.41 -12.95
CA VAL A 56 30.86 -15.28 -12.79
C VAL A 56 30.52 -14.16 -13.78
N LEU A 57 30.22 -14.52 -15.05
CA LEU A 57 29.81 -13.55 -16.06
C LEU A 57 28.53 -12.80 -15.67
N GLU A 58 27.51 -13.50 -15.17
CA GLU A 58 26.27 -12.90 -14.69
C GLU A 58 26.54 -11.87 -13.58
N ALA A 59 27.41 -12.22 -12.62
CA ALA A 59 27.81 -11.32 -11.55
C ALA A 59 28.54 -10.07 -12.06
N LEU A 60 29.50 -10.23 -13.01
CA LEU A 60 30.21 -9.12 -13.65
C LEU A 60 29.26 -8.20 -14.42
N GLN A 61 28.38 -8.76 -15.23
CA GLN A 61 27.43 -7.98 -16.02
C GLN A 61 26.45 -7.21 -15.13
N THR A 62 25.94 -7.83 -14.05
CA THR A 62 25.05 -7.18 -13.10
C THR A 62 25.79 -6.07 -12.36
N SER A 63 27.02 -6.32 -11.89
CA SER A 63 27.91 -5.35 -11.27
C SER A 63 28.07 -4.10 -12.15
N ARG A 64 28.47 -4.29 -13.41
CA ARG A 64 28.64 -3.20 -14.38
C ARG A 64 27.34 -2.45 -14.66
N LYS A 65 26.23 -3.17 -14.90
CA LYS A 65 24.92 -2.55 -15.18
C LYS A 65 24.47 -1.66 -14.03
N LEU A 66 24.58 -2.13 -12.79
CA LEU A 66 24.23 -1.36 -11.59
C LEU A 66 25.11 -0.13 -11.41
N LYS A 67 26.44 -0.30 -11.56
CA LYS A 67 27.39 0.81 -11.44
C LYS A 67 27.09 1.94 -12.43
N ILE A 68 26.80 1.61 -13.70
CA ILE A 68 26.41 2.57 -14.72
C ILE A 68 25.05 3.19 -14.36
N PHE A 69 24.07 2.38 -13.99
CA PHE A 69 22.70 2.83 -13.67
C PHE A 69 22.67 3.90 -12.57
N PHE A 70 23.38 3.67 -11.46
CA PHE A 70 23.42 4.64 -10.36
C PHE A 70 24.37 5.83 -10.63
N ARG A 71 25.40 5.64 -11.45
CA ARG A 71 26.27 6.78 -11.89
C ARG A 71 25.48 7.80 -12.71
N GLU A 72 24.58 7.35 -13.58
CA GLU A 72 23.70 8.23 -14.35
C GLU A 72 22.67 8.98 -13.50
N ARG A 73 22.47 8.54 -12.24
CA ARG A 73 21.50 9.07 -11.27
C ARG A 73 22.15 9.63 -10.02
N ALA A 74 23.40 10.04 -10.13
CA ALA A 74 24.20 10.52 -8.99
C ALA A 74 23.51 11.62 -8.16
N ASP A 75 22.79 12.53 -8.81
CA ASP A 75 22.09 13.63 -8.14
C ASP A 75 20.86 13.15 -7.32
N ARG A 76 20.27 12.00 -7.68
CA ARG A 76 19.07 11.45 -7.04
C ARG A 76 19.36 10.33 -6.04
N CYS A 77 20.44 9.59 -6.27
CA CYS A 77 20.77 8.38 -5.52
C CYS A 77 22.22 8.43 -5.02
N PRO A 78 22.63 9.45 -4.25
CA PRO A 78 24.02 9.58 -3.80
C PRO A 78 24.45 8.42 -2.88
N TYR A 79 23.58 7.91 -1.99
CA TYR A 79 23.92 6.82 -1.08
C TYR A 79 24.01 5.46 -1.80
N LEU A 80 23.15 5.21 -2.82
CA LEU A 80 23.25 4.01 -3.64
C LEU A 80 24.46 4.06 -4.57
N LEU A 81 24.81 5.23 -5.10
CA LEU A 81 26.02 5.42 -5.89
C LEU A 81 27.27 5.09 -5.06
N GLU A 82 27.39 5.64 -3.85
CA GLU A 82 28.47 5.33 -2.91
C GLU A 82 28.56 3.82 -2.63
N THR A 83 27.41 3.17 -2.41
CA THR A 83 27.33 1.72 -2.18
C THR A 83 27.83 0.93 -3.39
N CYS A 84 27.57 1.41 -4.60
CA CYS A 84 27.97 0.75 -5.85
C CYS A 84 29.41 1.09 -6.31
N GLU A 85 30.13 1.96 -5.61
CA GLU A 85 31.50 2.34 -6.00
C GLU A 85 32.46 1.15 -6.09
N PRO A 86 32.45 0.17 -5.16
CA PRO A 86 33.35 -0.98 -5.24
C PRO A 86 32.97 -2.03 -6.31
N LEU A 87 31.83 -1.85 -7.01
CA LEU A 87 31.41 -2.79 -8.05
C LEU A 87 32.42 -2.84 -9.22
N VAL A 88 32.66 -4.05 -9.71
CA VAL A 88 33.61 -4.31 -10.81
C VAL A 88 33.00 -3.92 -12.15
N GLU A 89 33.82 -3.29 -13.02
CA GLU A 89 33.52 -3.02 -14.42
C GLU A 89 34.66 -3.53 -15.27
N ASP A 90 34.64 -4.82 -15.65
CA ASP A 90 35.65 -5.46 -16.52
C ASP A 90 35.03 -5.99 -17.82
N ARG A 91 34.93 -5.09 -18.80
CA ARG A 91 34.40 -5.43 -20.14
C ARG A 91 35.27 -6.38 -20.93
N VAL A 92 36.58 -6.42 -20.61
CA VAL A 92 37.51 -7.30 -21.31
C VAL A 92 37.28 -8.74 -20.90
N LEU A 93 37.22 -9.00 -19.58
CA LEU A 93 36.91 -10.32 -19.04
C LEU A 93 35.49 -10.78 -19.46
N GLU A 94 34.46 -9.90 -19.36
CA GLU A 94 33.12 -10.21 -19.86
C GLU A 94 33.15 -10.67 -21.32
N LYS A 95 33.90 -9.97 -22.17
CA LYS A 95 34.02 -10.29 -23.59
C LYS A 95 34.72 -11.63 -23.79
N HIS A 96 35.85 -11.87 -23.11
CA HIS A 96 36.59 -13.15 -23.23
C HIS A 96 35.70 -14.32 -22.85
N ILE A 97 34.93 -14.22 -21.77
CA ILE A 97 33.98 -15.25 -21.36
C ILE A 97 32.87 -15.43 -22.41
N THR A 98 32.27 -14.35 -22.90
CA THR A 98 31.15 -14.39 -23.87
C THR A 98 31.61 -14.95 -25.23
N ASP A 99 32.85 -14.64 -25.64
CA ASP A 99 33.44 -15.19 -26.89
C ASP A 99 33.74 -16.67 -26.77
N ALA A 100 34.05 -17.16 -25.55
CA ALA A 100 34.44 -18.56 -25.32
C ALA A 100 33.26 -19.48 -24.94
N ILE A 101 32.26 -18.98 -24.22
CA ILE A 101 31.17 -19.80 -23.67
C ILE A 101 29.83 -19.24 -24.17
N ASP A 102 28.92 -20.15 -24.54
CA ASP A 102 27.56 -19.78 -24.94
C ASP A 102 26.59 -19.68 -23.73
N GLU A 103 25.35 -19.23 -23.99
CA GLU A 103 24.31 -19.06 -22.97
C GLU A 103 23.87 -20.38 -22.31
N THR A 104 24.18 -21.54 -22.92
CA THR A 104 23.85 -22.86 -22.36
C THR A 104 24.92 -23.40 -21.42
N GLY A 105 26.05 -22.70 -21.32
CA GLY A 105 27.21 -23.14 -20.53
C GLY A 105 28.07 -24.13 -21.25
N THR A 106 28.09 -24.14 -22.59
CA THR A 106 29.00 -24.93 -23.37
C THR A 106 30.09 -24.07 -24.06
N VAL A 107 31.29 -24.62 -24.20
CA VAL A 107 32.38 -23.91 -24.88
C VAL A 107 32.07 -23.85 -26.38
N ARG A 108 32.07 -22.61 -26.92
CA ARG A 108 31.76 -22.34 -28.34
C ARG A 108 32.74 -23.02 -29.27
N ASP A 109 32.28 -23.42 -30.45
CA ASP A 109 33.15 -24.04 -31.48
C ASP A 109 34.29 -23.13 -31.90
N ASN A 110 34.07 -21.84 -31.93
CA ASN A 110 35.02 -20.82 -32.33
C ASN A 110 35.80 -20.21 -31.15
N ALA A 111 35.70 -20.78 -29.94
CA ALA A 111 36.39 -20.26 -28.76
C ALA A 111 37.93 -20.26 -28.94
N SER A 112 38.45 -21.18 -29.76
CA SER A 112 39.82 -21.12 -30.28
C SER A 112 39.89 -21.65 -31.72
N ARG A 113 40.97 -21.26 -32.45
CA ARG A 113 41.20 -21.78 -33.80
C ARG A 113 41.41 -23.30 -33.78
N GLU A 114 42.09 -23.81 -32.77
CA GLU A 114 42.37 -25.24 -32.61
C GLU A 114 41.08 -26.02 -32.34
N LEU A 115 40.23 -25.58 -31.43
CA LEU A 115 38.95 -26.22 -31.12
C LEU A 115 38.05 -26.30 -32.36
N LEU A 116 37.99 -25.20 -33.13
CA LEU A 116 37.22 -25.16 -34.37
C LEU A 116 37.72 -26.17 -35.39
N SER A 117 39.06 -26.30 -35.52
CA SER A 117 39.67 -27.32 -36.44
C SER A 117 39.34 -28.74 -35.98
N VAL A 118 39.56 -29.03 -34.68
CA VAL A 118 39.32 -30.35 -34.12
C VAL A 118 37.84 -30.75 -34.22
N ARG A 119 36.90 -29.86 -33.93
CA ARG A 119 35.47 -30.15 -34.07
C ARG A 119 35.04 -30.38 -35.51
N ARG A 120 35.64 -29.68 -36.49
CA ARG A 120 35.42 -29.95 -37.91
C ARG A 120 35.97 -31.35 -38.29
N GLU A 121 37.19 -31.68 -37.84
CA GLU A 121 37.78 -32.99 -38.07
C GLU A 121 36.93 -34.13 -37.49
N ILE A 122 36.41 -33.96 -36.26
CA ILE A 122 35.47 -34.88 -35.58
C ILE A 122 34.20 -35.06 -36.42
N HIS A 123 33.60 -33.94 -36.85
CA HIS A 123 32.38 -33.97 -37.67
C HIS A 123 32.61 -34.74 -38.99
N ASP A 124 33.67 -34.42 -39.72
CA ASP A 124 33.98 -35.03 -41.02
C ASP A 124 34.33 -36.52 -40.90
N LEU A 125 35.12 -36.88 -39.87
CA LEU A 125 35.45 -38.25 -39.57
C LEU A 125 34.23 -39.08 -39.14
N SER A 126 33.40 -38.51 -38.28
CA SER A 126 32.12 -39.13 -37.83
C SER A 126 31.17 -39.37 -38.99
N ALA A 127 31.08 -38.44 -39.94
CA ALA A 127 30.25 -38.59 -41.15
C ALA A 127 30.76 -39.70 -42.04
N ARG A 128 32.10 -39.76 -42.28
CA ARG A 128 32.76 -40.84 -43.05
C ARG A 128 32.54 -42.19 -42.35
N LEU A 129 32.75 -42.29 -41.07
CA LEU A 129 32.57 -43.49 -40.28
C LEU A 129 31.12 -44.01 -40.33
N ARG A 130 30.14 -43.13 -40.18
CA ARG A 130 28.72 -43.49 -40.34
C ARG A 130 28.42 -44.03 -41.74
N THR A 131 28.93 -43.38 -42.76
CA THR A 131 28.79 -43.86 -44.17
C THR A 131 29.39 -45.23 -44.34
N ARG A 132 30.56 -45.49 -43.75
CA ARG A 132 31.21 -46.81 -43.81
C ARG A 132 30.39 -47.89 -43.11
N LEU A 133 29.91 -47.59 -41.89
CA LEU A 133 29.05 -48.51 -41.14
C LEU A 133 27.71 -48.76 -41.83
N GLN A 134 27.08 -47.76 -42.47
CA GLN A 134 25.88 -47.95 -43.29
C GLN A 134 26.14 -48.94 -44.50
N ARG A 135 27.31 -48.90 -45.09
CA ARG A 135 27.66 -49.87 -46.15
C ARG A 135 27.80 -51.29 -45.57
N ILE A 136 28.40 -51.42 -44.40
CA ILE A 136 28.54 -52.68 -43.68
C ILE A 136 27.15 -53.20 -43.26
N LEU A 137 26.25 -52.34 -42.72
CA LEU A 137 24.88 -52.70 -42.42
C LEU A 137 24.14 -53.25 -43.63
N LYS A 138 24.20 -52.58 -44.76
CA LYS A 138 23.61 -53.10 -46.04
C LYS A 138 24.15 -54.43 -46.49
N LYS A 139 25.47 -54.69 -46.30
CA LYS A 139 26.09 -55.94 -46.63
C LYS A 139 25.59 -57.14 -45.83
N TYR A 140 25.28 -56.90 -44.53
CA TYR A 140 24.85 -57.94 -43.57
C TYR A 140 23.36 -57.90 -43.25
N GLY A 141 22.61 -56.95 -43.77
CA GLY A 141 21.17 -56.79 -43.49
C GLY A 141 20.32 -57.92 -44.08
N ASP A 142 20.67 -58.42 -45.22
CA ASP A 142 19.96 -59.52 -45.91
C ASP A 142 20.22 -60.90 -45.26
N GLU A 143 21.17 -61.06 -44.35
CA GLU A 143 21.61 -62.31 -43.76
C GLU A 143 21.09 -62.61 -42.36
N GLU A 144 20.11 -61.87 -41.88
CA GLU A 144 19.57 -61.96 -40.49
C GLU A 144 20.61 -61.85 -39.34
N ILE A 145 21.78 -61.25 -39.62
CA ILE A 145 22.95 -61.16 -38.74
C ILE A 145 22.72 -60.04 -37.73
N LEU A 146 22.05 -58.96 -38.17
CA LEU A 146 21.79 -57.77 -37.35
C LEU A 146 20.58 -57.98 -36.44
N GLN A 147 20.62 -57.39 -35.21
CA GLN A 147 19.47 -57.34 -34.33
C GLN A 147 18.57 -56.16 -34.72
N ASP A 148 19.18 -55.00 -35.04
CA ASP A 148 18.54 -53.76 -35.51
C ASP A 148 19.42 -53.11 -36.59
N ASP A 149 18.80 -52.45 -37.58
CA ASP A 149 19.50 -51.73 -38.65
C ASP A 149 19.93 -50.30 -38.20
N ILE A 150 20.39 -50.16 -36.96
CA ILE A 150 20.75 -48.88 -36.36
C ILE A 150 22.23 -48.88 -35.96
N ILE A 151 22.94 -47.81 -36.32
CA ILE A 151 24.30 -47.55 -35.82
C ILE A 151 24.15 -46.99 -34.39
N THR A 152 24.77 -47.67 -33.44
CA THR A 152 24.76 -47.23 -32.01
C THR A 152 26.16 -46.81 -31.57
N GLN A 153 26.26 -46.16 -30.40
CA GLN A 153 27.52 -45.77 -29.81
C GLN A 153 27.68 -46.42 -28.43
N ARG A 154 28.84 -47.04 -28.20
CA ARG A 154 29.24 -47.63 -26.92
C ARG A 154 30.64 -47.17 -26.57
N ASP A 155 30.82 -46.65 -25.35
CA ASP A 155 32.09 -46.14 -24.85
C ASP A 155 32.79 -45.17 -25.83
N GLY A 156 31.98 -44.31 -26.47
CA GLY A 156 32.47 -43.33 -27.44
C GLY A 156 32.78 -43.89 -28.83
N ARG A 157 32.58 -45.20 -29.06
CA ARG A 157 32.83 -45.87 -30.35
C ARG A 157 31.54 -46.19 -31.09
N PHE A 158 31.53 -46.04 -32.38
CA PHE A 158 30.41 -46.43 -33.21
C PHE A 158 30.44 -47.94 -33.45
N VAL A 159 29.36 -48.61 -33.13
CA VAL A 159 29.23 -50.09 -33.16
C VAL A 159 27.95 -50.51 -33.85
N LEU A 160 27.90 -51.78 -34.29
CA LEU A 160 26.72 -52.42 -34.88
C LEU A 160 26.09 -53.41 -33.87
N PRO A 161 24.77 -53.39 -33.69
CA PRO A 161 24.05 -54.36 -32.82
C PRO A 161 23.85 -55.67 -33.61
N LEU A 162 24.57 -56.73 -33.24
CA LEU A 162 24.48 -58.09 -33.83
C LEU A 162 23.70 -59.01 -32.92
N ARG A 163 23.03 -60.01 -33.45
CA ARG A 163 22.49 -61.12 -32.66
C ARG A 163 23.61 -61.94 -32.04
N VAL A 164 23.45 -62.44 -30.84
CA VAL A 164 24.49 -63.20 -30.13
C VAL A 164 24.89 -64.43 -30.89
N GLU A 165 23.98 -65.12 -31.61
CA GLU A 165 24.23 -66.28 -32.38
C GLU A 165 25.18 -66.02 -33.56
N THR A 166 25.07 -64.81 -34.11
CA THR A 166 25.79 -64.41 -35.33
C THR A 166 27.08 -63.61 -35.07
N LYS A 167 27.50 -63.48 -33.80
CA LYS A 167 28.69 -62.72 -33.39
C LYS A 167 30.02 -63.05 -34.12
N ARG A 168 30.13 -64.22 -34.70
CA ARG A 168 31.31 -64.66 -35.46
C ARG A 168 31.25 -64.35 -36.98
N SER A 169 30.10 -63.88 -37.44
CA SER A 169 29.89 -63.59 -38.88
C SER A 169 30.51 -62.26 -39.30
N VAL A 170 30.76 -61.36 -38.34
CA VAL A 170 31.43 -60.07 -38.59
C VAL A 170 32.77 -60.08 -37.87
N GLU A 171 33.83 -59.81 -38.55
CA GLU A 171 35.16 -59.68 -37.98
C GLU A 171 35.25 -58.36 -37.24
N GLY A 172 35.55 -58.39 -35.92
CA GLY A 172 35.55 -57.16 -35.12
C GLY A 172 35.76 -57.37 -33.63
N ILE A 173 35.66 -56.29 -32.85
CA ILE A 173 35.78 -56.25 -31.38
C ILE A 173 34.41 -56.06 -30.77
N ILE A 174 34.10 -56.81 -29.68
CA ILE A 174 32.86 -56.69 -28.90
C ILE A 174 33.07 -55.66 -27.81
N HIS A 175 32.22 -54.61 -27.78
CA HIS A 175 32.23 -53.56 -26.80
C HIS A 175 31.10 -53.69 -25.74
N GLY A 176 30.42 -54.81 -25.72
CA GLY A 176 29.42 -55.09 -24.72
C GLY A 176 28.29 -55.96 -25.22
N VAL A 177 27.44 -56.41 -24.29
CA VAL A 177 26.25 -57.23 -24.54
C VAL A 177 25.05 -56.49 -23.96
N SER A 178 23.86 -56.59 -24.59
CA SER A 178 22.65 -56.01 -24.04
C SER A 178 22.26 -56.67 -22.70
N ALA A 179 21.46 -56.00 -21.90
CA ALA A 179 20.98 -56.53 -20.61
C ALA A 179 20.21 -57.85 -20.74
N SER A 180 19.55 -58.07 -21.90
CA SER A 180 18.84 -59.36 -22.21
C SER A 180 19.78 -60.46 -22.71
N GLY A 181 21.06 -60.18 -22.96
CA GLY A 181 22.01 -61.10 -23.50
C GLY A 181 21.83 -61.46 -24.99
N GLN A 182 20.84 -60.87 -25.66
CA GLN A 182 20.48 -61.23 -27.03
C GLN A 182 21.23 -60.42 -28.11
N THR A 183 21.76 -59.22 -27.74
CA THR A 183 22.44 -58.33 -28.67
C THR A 183 23.91 -58.15 -28.26
N VAL A 184 24.80 -58.24 -29.18
CA VAL A 184 26.24 -57.96 -29.03
C VAL A 184 26.56 -56.69 -29.81
N PHE A 185 27.24 -55.75 -29.16
CA PHE A 185 27.70 -54.50 -29.80
C PHE A 185 29.10 -54.73 -30.40
N MET A 186 29.14 -54.80 -31.71
CA MET A 186 30.35 -55.13 -32.44
C MET A 186 30.91 -53.89 -33.12
N GLU A 187 32.22 -53.65 -32.96
CA GLU A 187 33.00 -52.73 -33.78
C GLU A 187 33.64 -53.52 -34.92
N PRO A 188 33.23 -53.30 -36.18
CA PRO A 188 33.83 -54.02 -37.31
C PRO A 188 35.30 -53.67 -37.51
N ALA A 189 36.11 -54.66 -37.91
CA ALA A 189 37.53 -54.46 -38.12
C ALA A 189 37.84 -53.33 -39.12
N GLU A 190 37.00 -53.17 -40.13
CA GLU A 190 37.09 -52.12 -41.17
C GLU A 190 36.93 -50.66 -40.58
N THR A 191 36.49 -50.50 -39.32
CA THR A 191 36.24 -49.19 -38.69
C THR A 191 37.16 -48.91 -37.50
N TYR A 192 38.09 -49.81 -37.16
CA TYR A 192 38.99 -49.64 -36.01
C TYR A 192 39.83 -48.38 -36.05
N GLU A 193 40.50 -48.14 -37.17
CA GLU A 193 41.36 -46.97 -37.32
C GLU A 193 40.54 -45.67 -37.20
N MET A 194 39.36 -45.60 -37.82
CA MET A 194 38.51 -44.44 -37.80
C MET A 194 37.94 -44.16 -36.36
N ASN A 195 37.56 -45.23 -35.66
CA ASN A 195 37.13 -45.08 -34.27
C ASN A 195 38.27 -44.65 -33.31
N ASN A 196 39.49 -45.18 -33.54
CA ASN A 196 40.69 -44.78 -32.81
C ASN A 196 41.05 -43.31 -33.08
N ASP A 197 41.05 -42.89 -34.36
CA ASP A 197 41.31 -41.52 -34.74
C ASP A 197 40.25 -40.58 -34.11
N LEU A 198 38.98 -40.98 -34.10
CA LEU A 198 37.89 -40.24 -33.46
C LEU A 198 38.10 -40.09 -31.94
N ALA A 199 38.54 -41.15 -31.27
CA ALA A 199 38.87 -41.11 -29.85
C ALA A 199 40.07 -40.17 -29.55
N ILE A 200 41.08 -40.19 -30.42
CA ILE A 200 42.24 -39.28 -30.33
C ILE A 200 41.76 -37.81 -30.50
N LEU A 201 40.89 -37.54 -31.48
CA LEU A 201 40.32 -36.21 -31.70
C LEU A 201 39.47 -35.72 -30.52
N HIS A 202 38.61 -36.57 -29.95
CA HIS A 202 37.87 -36.23 -28.75
C HIS A 202 38.81 -35.95 -27.56
N GLY A 203 39.89 -36.71 -27.42
CA GLY A 203 40.92 -36.43 -26.43
C GLY A 203 41.64 -35.08 -26.67
N ARG A 204 41.85 -34.68 -27.94
CA ARG A 204 42.35 -33.34 -28.27
C ARG A 204 41.33 -32.26 -27.96
N GLU A 205 40.08 -32.46 -28.32
CA GLU A 205 38.97 -31.57 -28.00
C GLU A 205 38.91 -31.28 -26.49
N GLN A 206 38.89 -32.31 -25.65
CA GLN A 206 38.83 -32.18 -24.21
C GLN A 206 40.04 -31.43 -23.63
N ARG A 207 41.25 -31.71 -24.12
CA ARG A 207 42.45 -30.97 -23.69
C ARG A 207 42.35 -29.47 -24.03
N GLU A 208 41.83 -29.16 -25.23
CA GLU A 208 41.70 -27.77 -25.66
C GLU A 208 40.61 -27.04 -24.88
N ILE A 209 39.46 -27.68 -24.59
CA ILE A 209 38.43 -27.16 -23.71
C ILE A 209 39.01 -26.85 -22.31
N ILE A 210 39.75 -27.79 -21.72
CA ILE A 210 40.40 -27.58 -20.41
C ILE A 210 41.38 -26.42 -20.50
N ARG A 211 42.17 -26.29 -21.56
CA ARG A 211 43.11 -25.18 -21.74
C ARG A 211 42.38 -23.83 -21.78
N ILE A 212 41.29 -23.74 -22.53
CA ILE A 212 40.46 -22.52 -22.60
C ILE A 212 39.89 -22.16 -21.21
N LEU A 213 39.29 -23.14 -20.55
CA LEU A 213 38.71 -22.94 -19.22
C LEU A 213 39.76 -22.56 -18.16
N THR A 214 40.99 -23.16 -18.25
CA THR A 214 42.11 -22.82 -17.37
C THR A 214 42.56 -21.38 -17.59
N THR A 215 42.63 -20.92 -18.83
CA THR A 215 42.97 -19.53 -19.14
C THR A 215 41.93 -18.55 -18.57
N LEU A 216 40.65 -18.80 -18.82
CA LEU A 216 39.56 -17.98 -18.26
C LEU A 216 39.56 -18.00 -16.72
N THR A 217 39.82 -19.17 -16.12
CA THR A 217 39.91 -19.30 -14.66
C THR A 217 41.06 -18.47 -14.10
N ALA A 218 42.20 -18.42 -14.78
CA ALA A 218 43.32 -17.57 -14.37
C ALA A 218 43.00 -16.06 -14.47
N GLU A 219 42.32 -15.65 -15.55
CA GLU A 219 41.85 -14.26 -15.69
C GLU A 219 40.84 -13.87 -14.58
N ILE A 220 39.87 -14.75 -14.28
CA ILE A 220 38.94 -14.58 -13.16
C ILE A 220 39.71 -14.51 -11.83
N GLY A 221 40.73 -15.36 -11.66
CA GLY A 221 41.60 -15.40 -10.49
C GLY A 221 42.35 -14.09 -10.26
N ALA A 222 42.74 -13.40 -11.31
CA ALA A 222 43.40 -12.10 -11.20
C ALA A 222 42.51 -11.02 -10.61
N THR A 223 41.20 -11.11 -10.79
CA THR A 223 40.17 -10.16 -10.26
C THR A 223 39.43 -10.74 -9.06
N ALA A 224 39.89 -11.83 -8.48
CA ALA A 224 39.18 -12.60 -7.44
C ALA A 224 38.81 -11.80 -6.19
N HIS A 225 39.67 -10.86 -5.78
CA HIS A 225 39.41 -10.01 -4.61
C HIS A 225 38.27 -9.04 -4.91
N ASP A 226 38.34 -8.35 -6.02
CA ASP A 226 37.35 -7.34 -6.40
C ASP A 226 35.97 -7.97 -6.69
N LEU A 227 35.97 -9.17 -7.29
CA LEU A 227 34.77 -9.98 -7.48
C LEU A 227 34.12 -10.39 -6.14
N ALA A 228 34.90 -10.78 -5.15
CA ALA A 228 34.36 -11.13 -3.84
C ALA A 228 33.70 -9.91 -3.16
N VAL A 229 34.35 -8.75 -3.22
CA VAL A 229 33.78 -7.49 -2.71
C VAL A 229 32.52 -7.10 -3.51
N ALA A 230 32.55 -7.26 -4.83
CA ALA A 230 31.39 -6.97 -5.67
C ALA A 230 30.18 -7.84 -5.30
N VAL A 231 30.38 -9.13 -5.00
CA VAL A 231 29.28 -10.03 -4.57
C VAL A 231 28.69 -9.58 -3.22
N ASP A 232 29.49 -9.10 -2.29
CA ASP A 232 29.01 -8.56 -1.02
C ASP A 232 28.13 -7.31 -1.27
N VAL A 233 28.59 -6.40 -2.13
CA VAL A 233 27.80 -5.21 -2.55
C VAL A 233 26.53 -5.60 -3.27
N LEU A 234 26.58 -6.57 -4.20
CA LEU A 234 25.38 -7.08 -4.87
C LEU A 234 24.38 -7.67 -3.89
N THR A 235 24.84 -8.36 -2.85
CA THR A 235 23.99 -8.89 -1.76
C THR A 235 23.33 -7.76 -0.99
N ASP A 236 24.07 -6.69 -0.69
CA ASP A 236 23.50 -5.50 -0.03
C ASP A 236 22.44 -4.82 -0.90
N ILE A 237 22.70 -4.65 -2.19
CA ILE A 237 21.73 -4.09 -3.14
C ILE A 237 20.47 -4.96 -3.24
N ASP A 238 20.59 -6.28 -3.29
CA ASP A 238 19.44 -7.19 -3.30
C ASP A 238 18.57 -7.01 -2.05
N THR A 239 19.20 -6.91 -0.88
CA THR A 239 18.46 -6.65 0.38
C THR A 239 17.80 -5.28 0.39
N ILE A 240 18.43 -4.24 -0.16
CA ILE A 240 17.84 -2.90 -0.30
C ILE A 240 16.63 -2.94 -1.25
N LEU A 241 16.76 -3.61 -2.39
CA LEU A 241 15.66 -3.80 -3.34
C LEU A 241 14.48 -4.54 -2.73
N ALA A 242 14.74 -5.61 -1.95
CA ALA A 242 13.69 -6.36 -1.27
C ALA A 242 12.95 -5.50 -0.25
N ARG A 243 13.67 -4.68 0.54
CA ARG A 243 13.10 -3.72 1.51
C ARG A 243 12.27 -2.64 0.80
N ALA A 244 12.78 -2.10 -0.31
CA ALA A 244 12.08 -1.08 -1.10
C ALA A 244 10.78 -1.63 -1.71
N ARG A 245 10.82 -2.81 -2.32
CA ARG A 245 9.62 -3.49 -2.85
C ARG A 245 8.60 -3.77 -1.75
N PHE A 246 9.04 -4.27 -0.59
CA PHE A 246 8.16 -4.47 0.55
C PHE A 246 7.47 -3.17 0.98
N ALA A 247 8.23 -2.07 1.08
CA ALA A 247 7.69 -0.77 1.46
C ALA A 247 6.64 -0.26 0.44
N ILE A 248 6.89 -0.44 -0.86
CA ILE A 248 5.93 -0.07 -1.92
C ILE A 248 4.67 -0.95 -1.84
N ASP A 249 4.83 -2.27 -1.76
CA ASP A 249 3.74 -3.23 -1.79
C ASP A 249 2.78 -3.09 -0.60
N TYR A 250 3.30 -2.73 0.57
CA TYR A 250 2.55 -2.68 1.82
C TYR A 250 2.44 -1.27 2.42
N GLN A 251 2.83 -0.23 1.66
CA GLN A 251 2.77 1.17 2.09
C GLN A 251 3.58 1.42 3.38
N GLY A 252 4.80 0.92 3.41
CA GLY A 252 5.74 1.19 4.49
C GLY A 252 6.13 2.67 4.52
N ILE A 253 6.31 3.21 5.72
CA ILE A 253 6.67 4.61 5.94
C ILE A 253 8.08 4.66 6.49
N LYS A 254 8.95 5.52 5.90
CA LYS A 254 10.32 5.72 6.36
C LYS A 254 10.35 6.08 7.84
N PRO A 255 11.03 5.31 8.70
CA PRO A 255 11.14 5.64 10.12
C PRO A 255 12.07 6.84 10.32
N VAL A 256 11.76 7.63 11.34
CA VAL A 256 12.57 8.77 11.78
C VAL A 256 13.46 8.32 12.94
N ILE A 257 14.76 8.39 12.75
CA ILE A 257 15.72 8.05 13.81
C ILE A 257 16.12 9.34 14.52
N VAL A 258 15.62 9.47 15.76
CA VAL A 258 15.88 10.61 16.67
C VAL A 258 17.00 10.29 17.66
N ASP A 259 17.56 11.32 18.27
CA ASP A 259 18.62 11.18 19.27
C ASP A 259 18.08 11.28 20.71
N ASP A 260 16.85 11.74 20.88
CA ASP A 260 16.15 11.79 22.16
C ASP A 260 15.59 10.41 22.58
N GLU A 261 15.08 10.33 23.81
CA GLU A 261 14.54 9.08 24.37
C GLU A 261 13.07 8.82 23.96
N GLU A 262 12.46 9.71 23.21
CA GLU A 262 11.07 9.60 22.81
C GLU A 262 10.86 8.51 21.75
N ILE A 263 9.81 7.71 21.92
CA ILE A 263 9.37 6.74 20.92
C ILE A 263 7.93 7.09 20.58
N GLU A 264 7.69 7.31 19.30
CA GLU A 264 6.34 7.57 18.79
C GLU A 264 6.01 6.63 17.64
N LEU A 265 4.98 5.82 17.83
CA LEU A 265 4.41 4.95 16.81
C LEU A 265 2.99 5.41 16.51
N VAL A 266 2.72 5.83 15.26
CA VAL A 266 1.39 6.33 14.89
C VAL A 266 0.83 5.49 13.75
N ASN A 267 -0.36 4.94 13.99
CA ASN A 267 -1.10 4.12 13.03
C ASN A 267 -0.30 2.92 12.50
N VAL A 268 0.55 2.32 13.36
CA VAL A 268 1.32 1.13 12.98
C VAL A 268 0.44 -0.10 12.91
N ARG A 269 0.69 -0.96 11.93
CA ARG A 269 -0.05 -2.19 11.67
C ARG A 269 0.88 -3.40 11.69
N HIS A 270 0.37 -4.53 12.16
CA HIS A 270 1.14 -5.78 12.18
C HIS A 270 1.38 -6.28 10.75
N PRO A 271 2.63 -6.44 10.28
CA PRO A 271 2.93 -6.74 8.88
C PRO A 271 2.30 -8.05 8.41
N ILE A 272 2.36 -9.11 9.19
CA ILE A 272 1.77 -10.41 8.82
C ILE A 272 0.24 -10.31 8.70
N LEU A 273 -0.41 -9.54 9.58
CA LEU A 273 -1.86 -9.33 9.45
C LEU A 273 -2.19 -8.53 8.18
N VAL A 274 -1.39 -7.52 7.82
CA VAL A 274 -1.58 -6.76 6.57
C VAL A 274 -1.38 -7.65 5.34
N ILE A 275 -0.35 -8.50 5.34
CA ILE A 275 -0.11 -9.47 4.26
C ILE A 275 -1.30 -10.43 4.10
N ASN A 276 -1.83 -10.95 5.21
CA ASN A 276 -2.98 -11.85 5.19
C ASN A 276 -4.26 -11.11 4.77
N ALA A 277 -4.50 -9.93 5.31
CA ALA A 277 -5.65 -9.08 4.99
C ALA A 277 -5.72 -8.68 3.51
N LYS A 278 -4.56 -8.51 2.85
CA LYS A 278 -4.50 -8.28 1.39
C LYS A 278 -5.08 -9.46 0.60
N ARG A 279 -5.02 -10.68 1.14
CA ARG A 279 -5.60 -11.89 0.54
C ARG A 279 -7.09 -12.04 0.85
N THR A 280 -7.51 -11.69 2.09
CA THR A 280 -8.91 -11.82 2.54
C THR A 280 -9.75 -10.56 2.29
N LYS A 281 -9.14 -9.45 1.84
CA LYS A 281 -9.76 -8.12 1.67
C LYS A 281 -10.31 -7.52 2.98
N GLU A 282 -9.80 -7.94 4.10
CA GLU A 282 -10.13 -7.39 5.41
C GLU A 282 -9.26 -6.16 5.72
N SER A 283 -9.68 -5.34 6.68
CA SER A 283 -8.89 -4.19 7.14
C SER A 283 -8.19 -4.51 8.45
N VAL A 284 -6.89 -4.19 8.55
CA VAL A 284 -6.15 -4.31 9.82
C VAL A 284 -6.26 -3.00 10.59
N ILE A 285 -6.72 -3.09 11.83
CA ILE A 285 -6.88 -1.94 12.69
C ILE A 285 -5.50 -1.47 13.16
N PRO A 286 -5.15 -0.19 12.93
CA PRO A 286 -3.87 0.36 13.36
C PRO A 286 -3.86 0.67 14.85
N LEU A 287 -2.66 0.73 15.44
CA LEU A 287 -2.46 1.21 16.80
C LEU A 287 -1.48 2.38 16.87
N SER A 288 -1.62 3.21 17.91
CA SER A 288 -0.71 4.32 18.17
C SER A 288 -0.31 4.32 19.62
N VAL A 289 1.00 4.51 19.89
CA VAL A 289 1.57 4.57 21.23
C VAL A 289 2.70 5.59 21.28
N ARG A 290 2.92 6.15 22.46
CA ARG A 290 4.02 7.08 22.73
C ARG A 290 4.70 6.72 24.06
N PHE A 291 6.03 6.77 24.06
CA PHE A 291 6.86 6.74 25.24
C PHE A 291 7.65 8.04 25.30
N ASP A 292 7.75 8.62 26.48
CA ASP A 292 8.51 9.84 26.72
C ASP A 292 9.31 9.72 28.02
N ALA A 293 9.97 10.78 28.42
CA ALA A 293 10.78 10.79 29.64
C ALA A 293 9.96 10.49 30.92
N LYS A 294 8.63 10.74 30.88
CA LYS A 294 7.73 10.48 32.01
C LYS A 294 7.10 9.10 31.90
N THR A 295 6.68 8.69 30.70
CA THR A 295 5.97 7.44 30.44
C THR A 295 6.95 6.42 29.81
N ARG A 296 7.51 5.56 30.63
CA ARG A 296 8.43 4.51 30.18
C ARG A 296 7.77 3.16 29.98
N GLY A 297 6.59 2.95 30.57
CA GLY A 297 5.88 1.67 30.55
C GLY A 297 4.45 1.77 30.03
N ILE A 298 4.02 0.75 29.30
CA ILE A 298 2.63 0.55 28.91
C ILE A 298 2.14 -0.78 29.48
N LEU A 299 1.08 -0.74 30.27
CA LEU A 299 0.40 -1.91 30.79
C LEU A 299 -0.88 -2.18 29.99
N ILE A 300 -0.89 -3.20 29.15
CA ILE A 300 -2.06 -3.58 28.33
C ILE A 300 -2.89 -4.59 29.10
N SER A 301 -4.12 -4.22 29.45
CA SER A 301 -5.03 -5.07 30.21
C SER A 301 -6.31 -5.40 29.41
N GLY A 302 -6.99 -6.48 29.78
CA GLY A 302 -8.23 -6.92 29.13
C GLY A 302 -8.30 -8.45 28.90
N PRO A 303 -9.33 -8.97 28.22
CA PRO A 303 -9.49 -10.41 27.95
C PRO A 303 -8.42 -10.97 26.99
N ASN A 304 -8.12 -12.26 27.09
CA ASN A 304 -7.06 -12.89 26.28
C ASN A 304 -7.39 -12.88 24.78
N ALA A 305 -8.66 -13.05 24.40
CA ALA A 305 -9.13 -12.99 23.01
C ALA A 305 -9.13 -11.57 22.40
N GLY A 306 -8.81 -10.52 23.17
CA GLY A 306 -8.88 -9.13 22.73
C GLY A 306 -7.73 -8.67 21.81
N GLY A 307 -6.67 -9.47 21.62
CA GLY A 307 -5.52 -9.10 20.77
C GLY A 307 -4.36 -8.40 21.49
N LYS A 308 -4.25 -8.48 22.83
CA LYS A 308 -3.16 -7.87 23.65
C LYS A 308 -1.77 -8.26 23.15
N THR A 309 -1.53 -9.56 22.97
CA THR A 309 -0.25 -10.09 22.47
C THR A 309 0.06 -9.58 21.08
N VAL A 310 -0.95 -9.43 20.19
CA VAL A 310 -0.78 -8.90 18.85
C VAL A 310 -0.40 -7.42 18.90
N ALA A 311 -1.06 -6.61 19.74
CA ALA A 311 -0.73 -5.21 19.93
C ALA A 311 0.72 -5.02 20.41
N MET A 312 1.13 -5.77 21.44
CA MET A 312 2.50 -5.76 21.94
C MET A 312 3.52 -6.18 20.87
N LYS A 313 3.24 -7.29 20.14
CA LYS A 313 4.09 -7.74 19.02
C LYS A 313 4.18 -6.70 17.92
N THR A 314 3.08 -5.98 17.62
CA THR A 314 3.08 -4.91 16.61
C THR A 314 4.05 -3.79 16.99
N ILE A 315 4.07 -3.38 18.25
CA ILE A 315 5.01 -2.36 18.77
C ILE A 315 6.46 -2.83 18.57
N GLY A 316 6.82 -3.99 19.12
CA GLY A 316 8.19 -4.50 19.03
C GLY A 316 8.65 -4.81 17.61
N LEU A 317 7.75 -5.34 16.78
CA LEU A 317 8.06 -5.67 15.39
C LEU A 317 8.25 -4.40 14.55
N SER A 318 7.45 -3.35 14.76
CA SER A 318 7.64 -2.06 14.07
C SER A 318 9.01 -1.46 14.39
N MET A 319 9.45 -1.53 15.64
CA MET A 319 10.79 -1.08 16.05
C MET A 319 11.89 -1.94 15.42
N ASN A 320 11.77 -3.27 15.47
CA ASN A 320 12.75 -4.17 14.85
C ASN A 320 12.83 -4.00 13.34
N MET A 321 11.70 -3.79 12.67
CA MET A 321 11.66 -3.45 11.23
C MET A 321 12.47 -2.19 10.97
N ALA A 322 12.21 -1.10 11.71
CA ALA A 322 12.95 0.15 11.58
C ALA A 322 14.45 -0.07 11.74
N MET A 323 14.88 -0.81 12.78
CA MET A 323 16.29 -1.13 13.05
C MET A 323 16.93 -2.04 12.00
N ALA A 324 16.12 -2.87 11.32
CA ALA A 324 16.56 -3.70 10.20
C ALA A 324 16.55 -2.97 8.85
N GLY A 325 16.24 -1.68 8.82
CA GLY A 325 16.11 -0.91 7.57
C GLY A 325 14.86 -1.24 6.75
N ILE A 326 13.88 -1.93 7.35
CA ILE A 326 12.58 -2.23 6.74
C ILE A 326 11.59 -1.17 7.19
N PHE A 327 10.90 -0.52 6.26
CA PHE A 327 9.94 0.53 6.60
C PHE A 327 8.70 -0.05 7.29
N PRO A 328 8.41 0.38 8.55
CA PRO A 328 7.22 -0.04 9.28
C PRO A 328 5.93 0.37 8.57
N LEU A 329 4.84 -0.37 8.82
CA LEU A 329 3.53 -0.09 8.21
C LEU A 329 2.76 0.94 9.03
N GLY A 330 3.32 2.12 9.18
CA GLY A 330 2.88 3.27 9.94
C GLY A 330 4.06 4.14 10.33
N MET A 331 3.81 5.33 10.89
CA MET A 331 4.87 6.23 11.31
C MET A 331 5.59 5.67 12.55
N CYS A 332 6.92 5.65 12.51
CA CYS A 332 7.78 5.21 13.59
C CYS A 332 8.89 6.25 13.78
N SER A 333 8.91 6.90 14.93
CA SER A 333 10.00 7.79 15.36
C SER A 333 10.62 7.23 16.62
N MET A 334 11.94 6.96 16.62
CA MET A 334 12.60 6.35 17.76
C MET A 334 14.11 6.49 17.70
N ARG A 335 14.75 6.42 18.87
CA ARG A 335 16.18 6.10 18.99
C ARG A 335 16.37 4.58 18.85
N PRO A 336 17.47 4.09 18.26
CA PRO A 336 17.79 2.65 18.25
C PRO A 336 17.76 2.03 19.64
N ARG A 337 17.05 0.90 19.81
CA ARG A 337 16.89 0.21 21.08
C ARG A 337 16.96 -1.30 20.93
N ASN A 338 17.47 -1.97 21.95
CA ASN A 338 17.48 -3.43 21.99
C ASN A 338 16.11 -3.97 22.41
N VAL A 339 15.43 -4.71 21.54
CA VAL A 339 14.12 -5.30 21.85
C VAL A 339 14.34 -6.66 22.51
N MET A 340 13.97 -6.75 23.80
CA MET A 340 14.01 -7.98 24.60
C MET A 340 12.60 -8.51 24.82
N THR A 341 12.41 -9.82 24.78
CA THR A 341 11.07 -10.40 24.85
C THR A 341 10.96 -11.53 25.85
N ALA A 342 9.84 -11.55 26.59
CA ALA A 342 9.37 -12.69 27.35
C ALA A 342 7.93 -13.01 26.88
N ILE A 343 7.82 -13.57 25.67
CA ILE A 343 6.56 -13.86 24.96
C ILE A 343 6.44 -15.37 24.72
N GLY A 344 5.26 -15.91 24.88
CA GLY A 344 4.88 -17.28 24.50
C GLY A 344 5.04 -18.33 25.58
N ASP A 345 4.11 -19.29 25.58
CA ASP A 345 4.14 -20.50 26.39
C ASP A 345 4.96 -21.57 25.65
N HIS A 346 6.18 -21.82 26.11
CA HIS A 346 6.89 -23.03 25.70
C HIS A 346 6.41 -24.22 26.54
N GLN A 347 5.36 -24.84 26.08
CA GLN A 347 5.09 -26.24 26.42
C GLN A 347 6.08 -27.13 25.65
N SER A 348 7.36 -27.08 25.99
CA SER A 348 8.25 -28.11 25.50
C SER A 348 8.06 -29.35 26.40
N ILE A 349 7.61 -30.42 25.78
CA ILE A 349 7.47 -31.75 26.42
C ILE A 349 8.82 -32.24 27.01
N GLU A 350 9.93 -31.65 26.55
CA GLU A 350 11.31 -31.97 26.96
C GLU A 350 11.76 -31.31 28.26
N SER A 351 11.19 -30.16 28.67
CA SER A 351 11.48 -29.50 29.93
C SER A 351 10.30 -29.68 30.90
N ASN A 352 10.45 -30.51 31.94
CA ASN A 352 9.47 -30.68 33.03
C ASN A 352 9.27 -29.41 33.90
N LEU A 353 9.58 -28.21 33.40
CA LEU A 353 9.40 -26.95 34.09
C LEU A 353 7.97 -26.44 33.85
N SER A 354 7.29 -25.99 34.88
CA SER A 354 6.01 -25.33 34.77
C SER A 354 6.16 -24.05 33.92
N THR A 355 5.10 -23.64 33.22
CA THR A 355 5.05 -22.41 32.40
C THR A 355 5.49 -21.17 33.19
N PHE A 356 5.13 -21.10 34.48
CA PHE A 356 5.55 -20.04 35.40
C PHE A 356 7.07 -20.02 35.61
N SER A 357 7.68 -21.17 35.92
CA SER A 357 9.13 -21.25 36.17
C SER A 357 9.93 -20.84 34.92
N SER A 358 9.51 -21.25 33.75
CA SER A 358 10.13 -20.88 32.47
C SER A 358 10.05 -19.37 32.22
N GLN A 359 8.92 -18.74 32.55
CA GLN A 359 8.78 -17.29 32.45
C GLN A 359 9.70 -16.54 33.42
N ILE A 360 9.79 -16.99 34.69
CA ILE A 360 10.66 -16.38 35.69
C ILE A 360 12.14 -16.44 35.28
N ILE A 361 12.60 -17.55 34.70
CA ILE A 361 13.96 -17.66 34.17
C ILE A 361 14.21 -16.61 33.09
N ARG A 362 13.32 -16.45 32.14
CA ARG A 362 13.45 -15.42 31.07
C ARG A 362 13.41 -14.00 31.65
N LEU A 363 12.52 -13.74 32.60
CA LEU A 363 12.47 -12.43 33.27
C LEU A 363 13.73 -12.12 34.03
N ARG A 364 14.36 -13.12 34.71
CA ARG A 364 15.69 -13.01 35.32
C ARG A 364 16.74 -12.59 34.27
N ASP A 365 16.74 -13.28 33.13
CA ASP A 365 17.72 -13.01 32.06
C ASP A 365 17.47 -11.61 31.43
N VAL A 366 16.23 -11.23 31.17
CA VAL A 366 15.89 -9.87 30.75
C VAL A 366 16.39 -8.84 31.77
N LEU A 367 16.11 -9.01 33.05
CA LEU A 367 16.56 -8.10 34.08
C LEU A 367 18.09 -8.05 34.20
N SER A 368 18.81 -9.14 33.90
CA SER A 368 20.27 -9.15 33.93
C SER A 368 20.93 -8.33 32.83
N TYR A 369 20.28 -8.23 31.65
CA TYR A 369 20.83 -7.59 30.46
C TYR A 369 20.15 -6.28 30.08
N CYS A 370 18.98 -5.94 30.63
CA CYS A 370 18.27 -4.71 30.30
C CYS A 370 18.94 -3.48 30.88
N ASP A 371 19.01 -2.43 30.09
CA ASP A 371 19.51 -1.09 30.42
C ASP A 371 18.55 -0.01 29.92
N GLY A 372 18.93 1.25 30.01
CA GLY A 372 18.14 2.39 29.55
C GLY A 372 17.91 2.41 28.04
N GLN A 373 18.61 1.56 27.27
CA GLN A 373 18.39 1.43 25.81
C GLN A 373 17.53 0.21 25.45
N ALA A 374 17.02 -0.53 26.44
CA ALA A 374 16.15 -1.68 26.18
C ALA A 374 14.70 -1.26 25.97
N MET A 375 14.02 -2.00 25.06
CA MET A 375 12.57 -2.11 24.96
C MET A 375 12.18 -3.53 25.35
N VAL A 376 11.50 -3.69 26.49
CA VAL A 376 11.15 -5.00 27.07
C VAL A 376 9.68 -5.31 26.80
N LEU A 377 9.38 -6.46 26.20
CA LEU A 377 8.03 -6.92 25.88
C LEU A 377 7.72 -8.18 26.70
N ILE A 378 6.74 -8.11 27.59
CA ILE A 378 6.37 -9.21 28.49
C ILE A 378 4.91 -9.56 28.29
N ASP A 379 4.65 -10.79 27.91
CA ASP A 379 3.27 -11.28 27.72
C ASP A 379 2.80 -12.02 28.98
N GLU A 380 1.60 -11.68 29.46
CA GLU A 380 0.96 -12.27 30.64
C GLU A 380 1.89 -12.41 31.86
N ILE A 381 2.48 -11.27 32.28
CA ILE A 381 3.49 -11.25 33.35
C ILE A 381 3.05 -11.99 34.60
N CYS A 382 3.88 -12.93 35.05
CA CYS A 382 3.69 -13.75 36.26
C CYS A 382 2.31 -14.44 36.31
N ALA A 383 1.77 -14.85 35.14
CA ALA A 383 0.59 -15.71 35.10
C ALA A 383 0.94 -17.14 35.49
N GLY A 384 -0.06 -17.91 35.99
CA GLY A 384 0.10 -19.33 36.31
C GLY A 384 0.58 -19.64 37.75
N THR A 385 0.51 -18.64 38.64
CA THR A 385 0.66 -18.80 40.10
C THR A 385 -0.51 -18.16 40.86
N ASP A 386 -0.47 -18.13 42.17
CA ASP A 386 -1.46 -17.39 42.96
C ASP A 386 -1.55 -15.92 42.50
N PRO A 387 -2.74 -15.38 42.27
CA PRO A 387 -2.92 -14.03 41.72
C PRO A 387 -2.31 -12.92 42.62
N ALA A 388 -2.26 -13.08 43.96
CA ALA A 388 -1.70 -12.09 44.82
C ALA A 388 -0.16 -12.13 44.80
N GLU A 389 0.44 -13.31 44.82
CA GLU A 389 1.89 -13.50 44.70
C GLU A 389 2.41 -13.11 43.31
N GLY A 390 1.70 -13.55 42.25
CA GLY A 390 2.04 -13.19 40.89
C GLY A 390 1.95 -11.70 40.63
N GLY A 391 0.93 -11.03 41.17
CA GLY A 391 0.79 -9.58 41.11
C GLY A 391 1.90 -8.82 41.84
N ALA A 392 2.32 -9.29 43.03
CA ALA A 392 3.40 -8.67 43.77
C ALA A 392 4.76 -8.84 43.06
N LEU A 393 5.05 -10.04 42.55
CA LEU A 393 6.27 -10.31 41.77
C LEU A 393 6.32 -9.46 40.49
N ALA A 394 5.21 -9.38 39.78
CA ALA A 394 5.09 -8.56 38.58
C ALA A 394 5.34 -7.07 38.83
N ALA A 395 4.77 -6.51 39.93
CA ALA A 395 5.03 -5.14 40.36
C ALA A 395 6.50 -4.91 40.66
N GLY A 396 7.18 -5.84 41.39
CA GLY A 396 8.60 -5.75 41.70
C GLY A 396 9.50 -5.82 40.46
N ILE A 397 9.13 -6.66 39.48
CA ILE A 397 9.81 -6.72 38.15
C ILE A 397 9.66 -5.41 37.41
N ILE A 398 8.46 -4.85 37.36
CA ILE A 398 8.18 -3.58 36.68
C ILE A 398 8.95 -2.43 37.36
N ASP A 399 8.97 -2.35 38.71
CA ASP A 399 9.80 -1.36 39.42
C ASP A 399 11.27 -1.48 39.05
N SER A 400 11.80 -2.71 38.96
CA SER A 400 13.19 -2.95 38.53
C SER A 400 13.47 -2.51 37.07
N LEU A 401 12.53 -2.63 36.16
CA LEU A 401 12.64 -2.11 34.78
C LEU A 401 12.68 -0.59 34.77
N ILE A 402 11.83 0.06 35.58
CA ILE A 402 11.80 1.52 35.72
C ILE A 402 13.12 2.04 36.28
N GLU A 403 13.67 1.41 37.33
CA GLU A 403 14.95 1.77 37.95
C GLU A 403 16.09 1.70 36.95
N ARG A 404 16.09 0.72 36.03
CA ARG A 404 17.09 0.57 34.98
C ARG A 404 16.85 1.55 33.79
N GLY A 405 15.79 2.30 33.81
CA GLY A 405 15.46 3.23 32.74
C GLY A 405 14.96 2.58 31.44
N ALA A 406 14.65 1.28 31.47
CA ALA A 406 14.13 0.57 30.29
C ALA A 406 12.73 1.03 29.90
N CYS A 407 12.42 1.04 28.62
CA CYS A 407 11.05 1.11 28.13
C CYS A 407 10.43 -0.29 28.11
N PHE A 408 9.14 -0.39 28.41
CA PHE A 408 8.52 -1.72 28.43
C PHE A 408 7.04 -1.70 28.03
N VAL A 409 6.58 -2.83 27.48
CA VAL A 409 5.18 -3.14 27.26
C VAL A 409 4.85 -4.46 27.95
N VAL A 410 3.90 -4.43 28.84
CA VAL A 410 3.50 -5.61 29.63
C VAL A 410 2.04 -5.89 29.39
N THR A 411 1.66 -7.13 29.08
CA THR A 411 0.26 -7.54 29.06
C THR A 411 -0.11 -8.25 30.35
N THR A 412 -1.34 -8.08 30.79
CA THR A 412 -1.87 -8.73 32.00
C THR A 412 -3.38 -8.84 31.99
N HIS A 413 -3.90 -9.79 32.72
CA HIS A 413 -5.32 -9.90 33.09
C HIS A 413 -5.56 -9.65 34.59
N GLN A 414 -4.50 -9.36 35.37
CA GLN A 414 -4.57 -9.16 36.82
C GLN A 414 -5.05 -7.76 37.16
N SER A 415 -6.10 -7.66 37.98
CA SER A 415 -6.69 -6.38 38.41
C SER A 415 -5.76 -5.59 39.35
N SER A 416 -4.93 -6.26 40.15
CA SER A 416 -3.94 -5.63 41.03
C SER A 416 -2.94 -4.79 40.27
N LEU A 417 -2.46 -5.24 39.11
CA LEU A 417 -1.52 -4.51 38.26
C LEU A 417 -2.16 -3.30 37.57
N LYS A 418 -3.45 -3.35 37.25
CA LYS A 418 -4.18 -2.18 36.72
C LYS A 418 -4.18 -1.03 37.75
N GLN A 419 -4.44 -1.36 39.02
CA GLN A 419 -4.40 -0.38 40.12
C GLN A 419 -2.99 0.13 40.36
N TYR A 420 -2.01 -0.76 40.38
CA TYR A 420 -0.61 -0.40 40.53
C TYR A 420 -0.17 0.61 39.45
N ALA A 421 -0.50 0.37 38.18
CA ALA A 421 -0.17 1.27 37.08
C ALA A 421 -0.83 2.66 37.22
N LEU A 422 -2.04 2.76 37.80
CA LEU A 422 -2.68 4.06 38.09
C LEU A 422 -1.95 4.88 39.16
N THR A 423 -1.17 4.25 40.04
CA THR A 423 -0.39 4.92 41.09
C THR A 423 1.01 5.36 40.63
N ARG A 424 1.44 4.96 39.44
CA ARG A 424 2.79 5.23 38.91
C ARG A 424 2.72 6.14 37.69
N ALA A 425 3.24 7.35 37.78
CA ALA A 425 3.29 8.31 36.68
C ALA A 425 4.13 7.82 35.47
N SER A 426 5.05 6.86 35.69
CA SER A 426 5.91 6.30 34.65
C SER A 426 5.23 5.19 33.83
N ILE A 427 3.99 4.79 34.17
CA ILE A 427 3.28 3.71 33.49
C ILE A 427 1.94 4.24 32.96
N THR A 428 1.65 3.98 31.72
CA THR A 428 0.35 4.24 31.12
C THR A 428 -0.43 2.95 30.98
N ASN A 429 -1.67 2.92 31.49
CA ASN A 429 -2.58 1.83 31.20
C ASN A 429 -3.02 1.87 29.73
N ALA A 430 -3.24 0.73 29.14
CA ALA A 430 -3.86 0.60 27.84
C ALA A 430 -4.80 -0.61 27.80
N SER A 431 -5.71 -0.62 26.85
CA SER A 431 -6.65 -1.73 26.66
C SER A 431 -7.02 -1.87 25.20
N LEU A 432 -7.76 -2.93 24.90
CA LEU A 432 -8.38 -3.15 23.59
C LEU A 432 -9.91 -3.02 23.78
N GLU A 433 -10.50 -2.27 22.87
CA GLU A 433 -11.94 -2.03 22.88
C GLU A 433 -12.70 -3.33 22.60
N PHE A 434 -13.80 -3.51 23.31
CA PHE A 434 -14.69 -4.66 23.14
C PHE A 434 -16.11 -4.17 22.92
N ASP A 435 -16.77 -4.63 21.87
CA ASP A 435 -18.17 -4.32 21.58
C ASP A 435 -19.07 -5.18 22.48
N GLU A 436 -19.65 -4.56 23.50
CA GLU A 436 -20.54 -5.24 24.46
C GLU A 436 -21.85 -5.69 23.82
N THR A 437 -22.27 -5.08 22.71
CA THR A 437 -23.52 -5.40 22.04
C THR A 437 -23.35 -6.62 21.14
N LYS A 438 -22.23 -6.70 20.41
CA LYS A 438 -21.89 -7.82 19.52
C LYS A 438 -21.08 -8.92 20.21
N LEU A 439 -20.62 -8.67 21.43
CA LEU A 439 -19.75 -9.55 22.22
C LEU A 439 -18.48 -9.97 21.46
N GLN A 440 -17.92 -9.03 20.73
CA GLN A 440 -16.74 -9.27 19.90
C GLN A 440 -15.67 -8.20 20.16
N PRO A 441 -14.37 -8.56 20.08
CA PRO A 441 -13.32 -7.55 20.15
C PRO A 441 -13.34 -6.71 18.89
N THR A 442 -13.26 -5.39 19.05
CA THR A 442 -13.07 -4.46 17.93
C THR A 442 -11.61 -4.33 17.53
N PHE A 443 -10.68 -4.87 18.32
CA PHE A 443 -9.22 -4.77 18.20
C PHE A 443 -8.66 -3.33 18.23
N ARG A 444 -9.49 -2.33 18.54
CA ARG A 444 -9.07 -0.95 18.63
C ARG A 444 -8.28 -0.73 19.93
N PHE A 445 -7.08 -0.17 19.80
CA PHE A 445 -6.19 0.09 20.92
C PHE A 445 -6.56 1.40 21.62
N LEU A 446 -6.85 1.31 22.92
CA LEU A 446 -7.21 2.44 23.79
C LEU A 446 -6.03 2.78 24.70
N TYR A 447 -5.25 3.77 24.33
CA TYR A 447 -4.11 4.26 25.12
C TYR A 447 -4.58 5.11 26.27
N GLY A 448 -4.02 4.92 27.49
CA GLY A 448 -4.36 5.67 28.71
C GLY A 448 -5.64 5.19 29.44
N VAL A 449 -6.25 4.07 29.00
CA VAL A 449 -7.46 3.53 29.62
C VAL A 449 -7.26 2.06 29.98
N PRO A 450 -7.43 1.68 31.28
CA PRO A 450 -7.38 0.27 31.68
C PRO A 450 -8.53 -0.53 31.07
N GLY A 451 -8.31 -1.83 30.85
CA GLY A 451 -9.32 -2.74 30.32
C GLY A 451 -10.30 -3.24 31.37
N ASN A 452 -11.57 -3.37 30.97
CA ASN A 452 -12.59 -4.00 31.79
C ASN A 452 -12.50 -5.53 31.76
N SER A 453 -13.11 -6.17 32.75
CA SER A 453 -13.31 -7.62 32.80
C SER A 453 -14.69 -7.95 32.26
N TYR A 454 -14.78 -8.54 31.08
CA TYR A 454 -16.09 -8.84 30.44
C TYR A 454 -16.63 -10.23 30.77
N ALA A 455 -16.07 -10.92 31.78
CA ALA A 455 -16.45 -12.30 32.13
C ALA A 455 -17.95 -12.44 32.45
N PHE A 456 -18.51 -11.50 33.20
CA PHE A 456 -19.95 -11.53 33.53
C PHE A 456 -20.83 -11.22 32.33
N HIS A 457 -20.45 -10.28 31.48
CA HIS A 457 -21.19 -9.96 30.26
C HIS A 457 -21.18 -11.15 29.30
N LEU A 458 -20.03 -11.79 29.14
CA LEU A 458 -19.89 -13.01 28.32
C LEU A 458 -20.71 -14.16 28.91
N ALA A 459 -20.63 -14.42 30.23
CA ALA A 459 -21.37 -15.47 30.87
C ALA A 459 -22.90 -15.29 30.74
N LYS A 460 -23.37 -14.04 30.85
CA LYS A 460 -24.77 -13.69 30.62
C LYS A 460 -25.20 -13.96 29.17
N ALA A 461 -24.38 -13.58 28.23
CA ALA A 461 -24.65 -13.75 26.81
C ALA A 461 -24.65 -15.19 26.33
N VAL A 462 -23.83 -16.05 26.95
CA VAL A 462 -23.81 -17.50 26.71
C VAL A 462 -24.99 -18.18 27.40
N GLY A 463 -25.80 -17.43 28.17
CA GLY A 463 -27.05 -17.99 28.79
C GLY A 463 -26.85 -18.57 30.19
N LEU A 464 -25.80 -18.19 30.94
CA LEU A 464 -25.67 -18.59 32.33
C LEU A 464 -26.85 -18.00 33.16
N PRO A 465 -27.56 -18.80 33.98
CA PRO A 465 -28.71 -18.29 34.73
C PRO A 465 -28.42 -17.10 35.62
N ASP A 466 -29.28 -16.09 35.61
CA ASP A 466 -29.12 -14.85 36.39
C ASP A 466 -28.94 -15.13 37.89
N VAL A 467 -29.51 -16.21 38.43
CA VAL A 467 -29.32 -16.61 39.82
C VAL A 467 -27.85 -16.94 40.13
N VAL A 468 -27.14 -17.56 39.19
CA VAL A 468 -25.70 -17.87 39.33
C VAL A 468 -24.88 -16.59 39.22
N LEU A 469 -25.21 -15.75 38.26
CA LEU A 469 -24.54 -14.45 38.04
C LEU A 469 -24.67 -13.54 39.26
N ASN A 470 -25.86 -13.41 39.82
CA ASN A 470 -26.12 -12.58 41.01
C ASN A 470 -25.39 -13.14 42.26
N ARG A 471 -25.31 -14.45 42.43
CA ARG A 471 -24.50 -15.08 43.50
C ARG A 471 -22.99 -14.77 43.29
N ALA A 472 -22.50 -14.95 42.10
CA ALA A 472 -21.09 -14.70 41.76
C ALA A 472 -20.70 -13.22 41.98
N GLN A 473 -21.58 -12.27 41.61
CA GLN A 473 -21.39 -10.85 41.91
C GLN A 473 -21.31 -10.55 43.42
N GLY A 474 -22.10 -11.27 44.23
CA GLY A 474 -22.04 -11.15 45.70
C GLY A 474 -20.69 -11.54 46.31
N TYR A 475 -19.93 -12.45 45.67
CA TYR A 475 -18.61 -12.86 46.13
C TYR A 475 -17.47 -11.87 45.72
N LEU A 476 -17.67 -11.03 44.71
CA LEU A 476 -16.66 -10.05 44.25
C LEU A 476 -16.47 -8.83 45.16
N GLY A 477 -17.46 -8.52 46.01
CA GLY A 477 -17.42 -7.36 46.94
C GLY A 477 -17.59 -6.00 46.25
N ASN A 478 -18.04 -4.99 47.01
CA ASN A 478 -18.41 -3.68 46.48
C ASN A 478 -17.24 -2.87 45.86
N ARG A 479 -16.02 -3.02 46.34
CA ARG A 479 -14.83 -2.30 45.81
C ARG A 479 -14.48 -2.65 44.38
N HIS A 480 -14.73 -3.89 43.94
CA HIS A 480 -14.43 -4.31 42.57
C HIS A 480 -15.43 -3.69 41.57
N GLY A 481 -16.70 -3.61 41.96
CA GLY A 481 -17.75 -2.96 41.16
C GLY A 481 -17.54 -1.47 40.93
N GLU A 482 -17.13 -0.73 41.97
CA GLU A 482 -16.85 0.71 41.86
C GLU A 482 -15.70 1.03 40.91
N LEU A 483 -14.63 0.21 40.92
CA LEU A 483 -13.51 0.36 40.00
C LEU A 483 -13.93 0.10 38.54
N GLU A 484 -14.65 -1.00 38.30
CA GLU A 484 -15.12 -1.34 36.95
C GLU A 484 -16.08 -0.30 36.39
N ASN A 485 -17.00 0.24 37.21
CA ASN A 485 -17.88 1.32 36.82
C ASN A 485 -17.11 2.59 36.45
N SER A 486 -16.05 2.92 37.20
CA SER A 486 -15.19 4.08 36.91
C SER A 486 -14.43 3.89 35.61
N ILE A 487 -13.92 2.68 35.35
CA ILE A 487 -13.20 2.35 34.10
C ILE A 487 -14.16 2.41 32.91
N THR A 488 -15.38 1.87 33.05
CA THR A 488 -16.41 1.93 31.99
C THR A 488 -16.79 3.37 31.65
N ALA A 489 -16.98 4.23 32.66
CA ALA A 489 -17.23 5.65 32.44
C ALA A 489 -16.07 6.34 31.72
N MET A 490 -14.82 6.04 32.12
CA MET A 490 -13.62 6.56 31.48
C MET A 490 -13.49 6.14 30.00
N GLN A 491 -13.77 4.86 29.68
CA GLN A 491 -13.78 4.36 28.32
C GLN A 491 -14.82 5.06 27.45
N ARG A 492 -16.03 5.25 28.01
CA ARG A 492 -17.13 5.94 27.30
C ARG A 492 -16.78 7.40 27.00
N PHE A 493 -16.33 8.17 28.00
CA PHE A 493 -15.94 9.56 27.80
C PHE A 493 -14.83 9.72 26.78
N ARG A 494 -13.86 8.80 26.77
CA ARG A 494 -12.78 8.83 25.80
C ARG A 494 -13.25 8.49 24.40
N SER A 495 -14.10 7.48 24.22
CA SER A 495 -14.69 7.14 22.93
C SER A 495 -15.50 8.30 22.36
N GLU A 496 -16.26 9.00 23.21
CA GLU A 496 -17.00 10.22 22.85
C GLU A 496 -16.04 11.36 22.45
N ALA A 497 -14.95 11.57 23.19
CA ALA A 497 -13.95 12.59 22.88
C ALA A 497 -13.19 12.28 21.57
N GLU A 498 -12.84 11.02 21.31
CA GLU A 498 -12.16 10.63 20.08
C GLU A 498 -13.07 10.73 18.85
N THR A 499 -14.36 10.37 18.98
CA THR A 499 -15.33 10.57 17.89
C THR A 499 -15.54 12.05 17.61
N ALA A 500 -15.65 12.90 18.63
CA ALA A 500 -15.71 14.35 18.48
C ALA A 500 -14.44 14.93 17.81
N SER A 501 -13.26 14.43 18.20
CA SER A 501 -11.98 14.84 17.59
C SER A 501 -11.89 14.44 16.12
N ARG A 502 -12.34 13.24 15.74
CA ARG A 502 -12.38 12.79 14.34
C ARG A 502 -13.33 13.63 13.50
N THR A 503 -14.53 13.89 14.02
CA THR A 503 -15.48 14.77 13.31
C THR A 503 -14.92 16.19 13.14
N ALA A 504 -14.28 16.74 14.17
CA ALA A 504 -13.61 18.04 14.07
C ALA A 504 -12.47 18.04 13.03
N ALA A 505 -11.66 16.98 12.98
CA ALA A 505 -10.58 16.86 12.00
C ALA A 505 -11.11 16.73 10.55
N THR A 506 -12.20 15.97 10.34
CA THR A 506 -12.84 15.88 9.02
C THR A 506 -13.47 17.20 8.58
N GLU A 507 -14.09 17.93 9.48
CA GLU A 507 -14.64 19.25 9.20
C GLU A 507 -13.55 20.29 8.92
N LEU A 508 -12.43 20.26 9.65
CA LEU A 508 -11.26 21.11 9.37
C LEU A 508 -10.69 20.84 7.97
N ALA A 509 -10.50 19.57 7.61
CA ALA A 509 -10.03 19.20 6.27
C ALA A 509 -11.01 19.66 5.17
N ARG A 510 -12.31 19.59 5.43
CA ARG A 510 -13.36 20.08 4.53
C ARG A 510 -13.31 21.61 4.36
N VAL A 511 -13.13 22.33 5.46
CA VAL A 511 -12.99 23.79 5.46
C VAL A 511 -11.72 24.21 4.71
N GLU A 512 -10.60 23.52 4.89
CA GLU A 512 -9.36 23.79 4.17
C GLU A 512 -9.51 23.55 2.65
N MET A 513 -10.18 22.46 2.23
CA MET A 513 -10.48 22.24 0.82
C MET A 513 -11.38 23.34 0.24
N MET A 514 -12.44 23.72 0.96
CA MET A 514 -13.30 24.83 0.54
C MET A 514 -12.52 26.15 0.44
N ARG A 515 -11.64 26.44 1.40
CA ARG A 515 -10.81 27.65 1.36
C ARG A 515 -9.94 27.69 0.12
N LYS A 516 -9.31 26.55 -0.23
CA LYS A 516 -8.48 26.43 -1.42
C LYS A 516 -9.28 26.63 -2.72
N ASP A 517 -10.47 26.01 -2.81
CA ASP A 517 -11.38 26.19 -3.97
C ASP A 517 -11.83 27.66 -4.09
N TYR A 518 -12.14 28.34 -2.97
CA TYR A 518 -12.46 29.76 -2.98
C TYR A 518 -11.27 30.64 -3.42
N GLU A 519 -10.06 30.35 -2.95
CA GLU A 519 -8.85 31.07 -3.35
C GLU A 519 -8.58 30.93 -4.86
N GLU A 520 -8.74 29.72 -5.40
CA GLU A 520 -8.60 29.44 -6.83
C GLU A 520 -9.67 30.16 -7.66
N ARG A 521 -10.92 30.15 -7.22
CA ARG A 521 -12.01 30.89 -7.90
C ARG A 521 -11.79 32.39 -7.86
N LEU A 522 -11.32 32.94 -6.74
CA LEU A 522 -10.97 34.37 -6.63
C LEU A 522 -9.82 34.74 -7.58
N ALA A 523 -8.81 33.89 -7.70
CA ALA A 523 -7.71 34.10 -8.63
C ALA A 523 -8.21 34.11 -10.09
N GLN A 524 -9.07 33.14 -10.47
CA GLN A 524 -9.67 33.09 -11.80
C GLN A 524 -10.58 34.32 -12.09
N MET A 525 -11.35 34.76 -11.11
CA MET A 525 -12.18 35.97 -11.29
C MET A 525 -11.34 37.24 -11.46
N LYS A 526 -10.24 37.37 -10.70
CA LYS A 526 -9.30 38.49 -10.86
C LYS A 526 -8.66 38.49 -12.24
N GLN A 527 -8.26 37.34 -12.73
CA GLN A 527 -7.68 37.18 -14.08
C GLN A 527 -8.69 37.53 -15.17
N LYS A 528 -9.92 36.98 -15.10
CA LYS A 528 -10.99 37.33 -16.04
C LYS A 528 -11.34 38.82 -16.03
N ARG A 529 -11.35 39.45 -14.86
CA ARG A 529 -11.57 40.90 -14.75
C ARG A 529 -10.44 41.69 -15.41
N SER A 530 -9.18 41.26 -15.25
CA SER A 530 -8.03 41.90 -15.88
C SER A 530 -8.10 41.84 -17.41
N THR A 531 -8.44 40.66 -17.98
CA THR A 531 -8.58 40.52 -19.42
C THR A 531 -9.72 41.36 -19.98
N VAL A 532 -10.91 41.35 -19.33
CA VAL A 532 -12.04 42.18 -19.79
C VAL A 532 -11.72 43.68 -19.75
N VAL A 533 -10.95 44.16 -18.76
CA VAL A 533 -10.54 45.56 -18.68
C VAL A 533 -9.49 45.92 -19.76
N GLU A 534 -8.61 44.95 -20.08
CA GLU A 534 -7.60 45.13 -21.12
C GLU A 534 -8.25 45.14 -22.51
N ASP A 535 -9.16 44.23 -22.78
CA ASP A 535 -9.94 44.17 -24.03
C ASP A 535 -10.75 45.48 -24.23
N ALA A 536 -11.44 45.94 -23.18
CA ALA A 536 -12.21 47.21 -23.25
C ALA A 536 -11.31 48.44 -23.49
N ARG A 537 -10.08 48.45 -22.99
CA ARG A 537 -9.11 49.50 -23.24
C ARG A 537 -8.58 49.47 -24.68
N GLU A 538 -8.37 48.28 -25.25
CA GLU A 538 -7.98 48.15 -26.66
C GLU A 538 -9.10 48.60 -27.60
N GLU A 539 -10.33 48.21 -27.32
CA GLU A 539 -11.51 48.63 -28.09
C GLU A 539 -11.70 50.15 -28.04
N ALA A 540 -11.56 50.75 -26.87
CA ALA A 540 -11.63 52.21 -26.73
C ALA A 540 -10.49 52.94 -27.51
N ARG A 541 -9.28 52.38 -27.53
CA ARG A 541 -8.16 52.90 -28.35
C ARG A 541 -8.45 52.84 -29.84
N GLU A 542 -9.05 51.72 -30.29
CA GLU A 542 -9.43 51.50 -31.69
C GLU A 542 -10.51 52.49 -32.14
N ILE A 543 -11.53 52.72 -31.29
CA ILE A 543 -12.62 53.70 -31.54
C ILE A 543 -12.02 55.12 -31.64
N LEU A 544 -11.13 55.51 -30.71
CA LEU A 544 -10.44 56.82 -30.76
C LEU A 544 -9.60 56.96 -32.02
N ARG A 545 -8.89 55.92 -32.44
CA ARG A 545 -8.09 55.93 -33.67
C ARG A 545 -8.93 56.10 -34.91
N LYS A 546 -10.08 55.40 -34.99
CA LYS A 546 -11.06 55.59 -36.12
C LYS A 546 -11.67 56.98 -36.12
N ALA A 547 -12.03 57.52 -34.95
CA ALA A 547 -12.57 58.87 -34.82
C ALA A 547 -11.54 59.95 -35.25
N ASN A 548 -10.28 59.84 -34.81
CA ASN A 548 -9.21 60.75 -35.20
C ASN A 548 -8.94 60.67 -36.70
N ALA A 549 -8.91 59.51 -37.32
CA ALA A 549 -8.75 59.33 -38.76
C ALA A 549 -9.90 59.96 -39.54
N LEU A 550 -11.15 59.83 -39.05
CA LEU A 550 -12.32 60.49 -39.65
C LEU A 550 -12.20 61.99 -39.60
N VAL A 551 -11.79 62.57 -38.47
CA VAL A 551 -11.57 64.01 -38.28
C VAL A 551 -10.48 64.53 -39.22
N GLU A 552 -9.32 63.83 -39.30
CA GLU A 552 -8.20 64.20 -40.17
C GLU A 552 -8.58 64.15 -41.65
N ASN A 553 -9.32 63.13 -42.07
CA ASN A 553 -9.80 63.03 -43.45
C ASN A 553 -10.79 64.19 -43.77
N THR A 554 -11.73 64.46 -42.86
CA THR A 554 -12.68 65.56 -43.01
C THR A 554 -11.96 66.94 -43.11
N ILE A 555 -10.92 67.18 -42.26
CA ILE A 555 -10.12 68.37 -42.30
C ILE A 555 -9.35 68.48 -43.64
N ARG A 556 -8.83 67.37 -44.17
CA ARG A 556 -8.16 67.32 -45.47
C ARG A 556 -9.10 67.69 -46.62
N GLU A 557 -10.30 67.09 -46.62
CA GLU A 557 -11.32 67.38 -47.65
C GLU A 557 -11.83 68.79 -47.60
N VAL A 558 -11.99 69.39 -46.44
CA VAL A 558 -12.28 70.82 -46.28
C VAL A 558 -11.18 71.72 -46.78
N ARG A 559 -9.87 71.37 -46.56
CA ARG A 559 -8.72 72.13 -47.01
C ARG A 559 -8.53 72.10 -48.53
N GLU A 560 -8.86 70.97 -49.17
CA GLU A 560 -8.65 70.78 -50.62
C GLU A 560 -9.80 71.28 -51.47
N GLN A 561 -10.88 71.83 -50.90
CA GLN A 561 -12.04 72.45 -51.60
C GLN A 561 -12.68 71.56 -52.67
N GLN A 562 -12.56 70.25 -52.55
CA GLN A 562 -13.01 69.31 -53.59
C GLN A 562 -14.48 68.84 -53.45
N LYS A 563 -15.16 69.12 -52.34
CA LYS A 563 -16.56 68.71 -52.09
C LYS A 563 -17.36 69.84 -51.49
N SER A 564 -18.70 69.88 -51.79
CA SER A 564 -19.63 70.86 -51.17
C SER A 564 -19.80 70.58 -49.66
N VAL A 565 -20.02 71.61 -48.83
CA VAL A 565 -20.21 71.48 -47.36
C VAL A 565 -21.34 70.48 -46.99
N THR A 566 -22.31 70.31 -47.88
CA THR A 566 -23.44 69.37 -47.71
C THR A 566 -23.03 67.93 -47.91
N GLU A 567 -22.08 67.63 -48.80
CA GLU A 567 -21.56 66.27 -49.02
C GLU A 567 -20.63 65.87 -47.92
N ILE A 568 -19.73 66.77 -47.48
CA ILE A 568 -18.83 66.52 -46.35
C ILE A 568 -19.59 66.24 -45.06
N LYS A 569 -20.68 66.98 -44.81
CA LYS A 569 -21.56 66.78 -43.65
C LYS A 569 -22.25 65.41 -43.70
N ARG A 570 -22.65 64.94 -44.86
CA ARG A 570 -23.34 63.64 -45.07
C ARG A 570 -22.33 62.47 -44.89
N GLU A 571 -21.13 62.60 -45.43
CA GLU A 571 -20.06 61.58 -45.23
C GLU A 571 -19.56 61.54 -43.77
N PHE A 572 -19.48 62.69 -43.09
CA PHE A 572 -19.14 62.76 -41.68
C PHE A 572 -20.22 62.12 -40.79
N GLU A 573 -21.49 62.36 -41.12
CA GLU A 573 -22.62 61.71 -40.40
C GLU A 573 -22.69 60.22 -40.69
N ALA A 574 -22.36 59.73 -41.88
CA ALA A 574 -22.28 58.32 -42.19
C ALA A 574 -21.11 57.62 -41.48
N GLY A 575 -19.91 58.23 -41.48
CA GLY A 575 -18.74 57.72 -40.76
C GLY A 575 -18.89 57.76 -39.24
N ARG A 576 -19.70 58.72 -38.72
CA ARG A 576 -20.03 58.75 -37.26
C ARG A 576 -20.93 57.58 -36.83
N ALA A 577 -21.73 57.01 -37.76
CA ALA A 577 -22.53 55.81 -37.47
C ALA A 577 -21.64 54.56 -37.30
N ASP A 578 -20.51 54.46 -38.03
CA ASP A 578 -19.55 53.36 -37.93
C ASP A 578 -18.65 53.45 -36.71
N VAL A 579 -18.52 54.64 -36.08
CA VAL A 579 -17.70 54.85 -34.85
C VAL A 579 -18.51 54.68 -33.57
N ASN A 580 -19.88 54.58 -33.64
CA ASN A 580 -20.69 54.31 -32.47
C ASN A 580 -20.52 52.82 -32.07
N PRO A 581 -20.14 52.55 -30.83
CA PRO A 581 -20.03 51.17 -30.36
C PRO A 581 -21.44 50.51 -30.47
N SER A 582 -21.53 49.43 -31.22
CA SER A 582 -22.74 48.63 -31.26
C SER A 582 -23.03 48.12 -29.84
N SER A 583 -24.18 48.48 -29.31
CA SER A 583 -24.68 48.15 -27.96
C SER A 583 -25.03 46.67 -27.79
N SER A 584 -24.24 45.76 -28.36
CA SER A 584 -24.53 44.31 -28.37
C SER A 584 -23.52 43.44 -27.61
N HIS A 585 -22.73 44.02 -26.67
CA HIS A 585 -22.02 43.17 -25.70
C HIS A 585 -22.83 42.98 -24.42
N PRO A 586 -23.33 41.76 -24.14
CA PRO A 586 -24.21 41.50 -22.99
C PRO A 586 -23.53 41.73 -21.63
N VAL A 587 -22.20 41.96 -21.58
CA VAL A 587 -21.44 42.17 -20.36
C VAL A 587 -21.47 43.64 -19.92
N ILE A 588 -21.66 44.60 -20.81
CA ILE A 588 -21.68 46.04 -20.46
C ILE A 588 -23.06 46.48 -19.98
N ALA A 589 -24.12 45.85 -20.43
CA ALA A 589 -25.50 46.15 -20.02
C ALA A 589 -25.81 45.80 -18.55
N SER A 590 -25.02 44.92 -17.93
CA SER A 590 -25.18 44.54 -16.51
C SER A 590 -24.45 45.46 -15.52
N PHE A 591 -23.60 46.38 -16.01
CA PHE A 591 -22.85 47.31 -15.16
C PHE A 591 -23.36 48.76 -15.19
N ILE A 592 -24.30 49.11 -16.05
CA ILE A 592 -24.82 50.50 -16.21
C ILE A 592 -26.31 50.60 -15.83
N SER A 593 -26.85 49.67 -15.10
CA SER A 593 -28.15 49.92 -14.43
C SER A 593 -27.86 50.50 -13.06
N GLU A 594 -27.80 51.83 -12.98
CA GLU A 594 -27.99 52.54 -11.71
C GLU A 594 -29.28 52.07 -11.06
N PRO A 595 -29.28 51.70 -9.77
CA PRO A 595 -30.52 51.38 -9.09
C PRO A 595 -31.29 52.69 -8.88
N ASP A 596 -32.50 52.70 -9.44
CA ASP A 596 -33.49 53.75 -9.29
C ASP A 596 -33.76 54.02 -7.81
N ILE A 597 -33.20 55.14 -7.29
CA ILE A 597 -33.35 55.56 -5.88
C ILE A 597 -34.59 56.42 -5.80
N THR A 598 -35.78 55.83 -5.90
CA THR A 598 -37.03 56.43 -5.44
C THR A 598 -38.06 55.35 -5.12
N LYS A 599 -37.86 54.65 -4.01
CA LYS A 599 -38.93 54.06 -3.21
C LYS A 599 -38.44 54.03 -1.74
N GLN A 600 -39.13 54.79 -0.91
CA GLN A 600 -39.07 54.80 0.54
C GLN A 600 -39.08 53.34 1.05
N ASN A 601 -37.97 52.85 1.53
CA ASN A 601 -37.89 51.58 2.23
C ASN A 601 -37.93 51.85 3.71
N SER A 602 -39.04 51.52 4.36
CA SER A 602 -39.18 51.50 5.80
C SER A 602 -38.26 50.41 6.39
N ARG A 603 -37.10 50.81 6.84
CA ARG A 603 -36.19 49.99 7.67
C ARG A 603 -36.41 50.28 9.13
N ASP A 604 -37.67 50.44 9.51
CA ASP A 604 -38.07 50.80 10.90
C ASP A 604 -37.90 49.60 11.84
N PRO A 605 -37.65 49.84 13.12
CA PRO A 605 -37.64 48.81 14.15
C PRO A 605 -38.91 47.96 14.10
N GLY A 606 -38.78 46.62 14.03
CA GLY A 606 -39.89 45.67 13.87
C GLY A 606 -40.07 45.14 12.42
N SER A 607 -39.37 45.67 11.42
CA SER A 607 -39.42 45.13 10.03
C SER A 607 -38.56 43.89 9.84
N THR A 608 -39.03 42.92 9.06
CA THR A 608 -38.27 41.72 8.70
C THR A 608 -37.37 42.04 7.53
N VAL A 609 -36.06 41.76 7.70
CA VAL A 609 -35.03 42.00 6.71
C VAL A 609 -34.22 40.71 6.45
N THR A 610 -33.73 40.59 5.24
CA THR A 610 -32.81 39.50 4.86
C THR A 610 -31.39 40.05 4.67
N ILE A 611 -30.39 39.33 5.13
CA ILE A 611 -28.98 39.73 4.96
C ILE A 611 -28.55 39.33 3.53
N ARG A 612 -28.12 40.31 2.75
CA ARG A 612 -27.69 40.11 1.37
C ARG A 612 -26.54 39.12 1.27
N GLY A 613 -26.71 38.08 0.47
CA GLY A 613 -25.73 37.02 0.33
C GLY A 613 -25.88 35.82 1.29
N THR A 614 -26.94 35.83 2.13
CA THR A 614 -27.30 34.70 3.00
C THR A 614 -28.80 34.40 2.87
N SER A 615 -29.21 33.18 3.21
CA SER A 615 -30.63 32.80 3.32
C SER A 615 -31.27 33.19 4.68
N SER A 616 -30.56 33.91 5.54
CA SER A 616 -30.98 34.23 6.89
C SER A 616 -31.85 35.50 6.90
N SER A 617 -33.05 35.43 7.48
CA SER A 617 -33.94 36.56 7.75
C SER A 617 -33.98 36.88 9.23
N GLY A 618 -34.06 38.15 9.57
CA GLY A 618 -34.12 38.62 10.95
C GLY A 618 -34.99 39.85 11.10
N THR A 619 -35.35 40.19 12.33
CA THR A 619 -36.17 41.38 12.67
C THR A 619 -35.26 42.54 13.11
N VAL A 620 -35.48 43.73 12.57
CA VAL A 620 -34.73 44.93 12.95
C VAL A 620 -35.11 45.35 14.35
N ILE A 621 -34.13 45.41 15.27
CA ILE A 621 -34.34 45.86 16.65
C ILE A 621 -34.15 47.36 16.75
N SER A 622 -33.12 47.93 16.18
CA SER A 622 -32.78 49.37 16.17
C SER A 622 -31.92 49.73 14.98
N VAL A 623 -32.03 50.95 14.50
CA VAL A 623 -31.23 51.51 13.42
C VAL A 623 -30.44 52.69 13.96
N ASP A 624 -29.13 52.70 13.73
CA ASP A 624 -28.25 53.81 14.04
C ASP A 624 -27.89 54.53 12.73
N GLU A 625 -28.54 55.63 12.48
CA GLU A 625 -28.34 56.42 11.26
C GLU A 625 -26.96 57.09 11.17
N LYS A 626 -26.30 57.37 12.32
CA LYS A 626 -24.99 58.00 12.34
C LYS A 626 -23.89 57.03 11.92
N SER A 627 -23.99 55.77 12.34
CA SER A 627 -23.01 54.71 11.93
C SER A 627 -23.47 53.93 10.71
N LYS A 628 -24.63 54.21 10.11
CA LYS A 628 -25.24 53.48 8.96
C LYS A 628 -25.33 51.97 9.20
N THR A 629 -25.70 51.54 10.41
CA THR A 629 -25.82 50.14 10.82
C THR A 629 -27.16 49.87 11.50
N ALA A 630 -27.67 48.66 11.35
CA ALA A 630 -28.85 48.17 12.07
C ALA A 630 -28.51 46.96 12.95
N MET A 631 -29.15 46.91 14.13
CA MET A 631 -29.13 45.73 14.98
C MET A 631 -30.31 44.84 14.60
N ILE A 632 -30.05 43.62 14.19
CA ILE A 632 -31.06 42.64 13.80
C ILE A 632 -31.02 41.43 14.69
N ASP A 633 -32.18 40.85 14.96
CA ASP A 633 -32.33 39.59 15.68
C ASP A 633 -32.57 38.46 14.66
N VAL A 634 -31.69 37.49 14.64
CA VAL A 634 -31.82 36.27 13.84
C VAL A 634 -31.85 35.09 14.80
N ASN A 635 -33.01 34.52 15.01
CA ASN A 635 -33.21 33.35 15.90
C ASN A 635 -32.71 33.54 17.34
N GLY A 636 -32.90 34.75 17.93
CA GLY A 636 -32.49 35.04 19.29
C GLY A 636 -31.07 35.56 19.46
N ILE A 637 -30.30 35.65 18.37
CA ILE A 637 -28.93 36.20 18.37
C ILE A 637 -28.94 37.58 17.70
N LYS A 638 -28.38 38.58 18.38
CA LYS A 638 -28.37 39.97 17.92
C LYS A 638 -27.08 40.25 17.12
N PHE A 639 -27.23 40.68 15.86
CA PHE A 639 -26.14 41.03 14.97
C PHE A 639 -26.20 42.53 14.60
N LYS A 640 -25.04 43.17 14.53
CA LYS A 640 -24.89 44.51 13.99
C LYS A 640 -24.48 44.43 12.54
N VAL A 641 -25.35 44.85 11.61
CA VAL A 641 -25.15 44.71 10.17
C VAL A 641 -25.25 46.07 9.48
N PRO A 642 -24.38 46.41 8.52
CA PRO A 642 -24.48 47.65 7.74
C PRO A 642 -25.78 47.70 6.92
N LEU A 643 -26.41 48.88 6.87
CA LEU A 643 -27.70 49.09 6.21
C LEU A 643 -27.73 48.71 4.72
N HIS A 644 -26.62 48.79 4.05
CA HIS A 644 -26.49 48.42 2.61
C HIS A 644 -26.52 46.93 2.35
N GLN A 645 -26.37 46.12 3.40
CA GLN A 645 -26.41 44.65 3.31
C GLN A 645 -27.76 44.05 3.72
N LEU A 646 -28.78 44.89 3.92
CA LEU A 646 -30.11 44.48 4.33
C LEU A 646 -31.12 44.73 3.20
N ASP A 647 -31.77 43.66 2.76
CA ASP A 647 -32.90 43.73 1.82
C ASP A 647 -34.22 43.54 2.61
N VAL A 648 -35.25 44.34 2.28
CA VAL A 648 -36.55 44.26 2.93
C VAL A 648 -37.31 43.05 2.40
N GLY A 649 -37.61 42.10 3.28
CA GLY A 649 -38.35 40.89 2.96
C GLY A 649 -39.84 41.15 2.81
N LYS A 650 -40.51 40.52 1.84
CA LYS A 650 -41.98 40.52 1.74
C LYS A 650 -42.55 39.71 2.93
N PRO A 651 -43.67 40.13 3.56
CA PRO A 651 -44.26 39.37 4.65
C PRO A 651 -44.84 38.05 4.13
N SER A 652 -44.32 36.93 4.63
CA SER A 652 -44.97 35.64 4.48
C SER A 652 -45.89 35.40 5.68
N ALA A 653 -47.08 34.87 5.42
CA ALA A 653 -48.15 34.62 6.38
C ALA A 653 -47.73 33.69 7.54
N PRO A 654 -48.29 33.81 8.72
CA PRO A 654 -47.86 33.08 9.91
C PRO A 654 -48.22 31.58 9.80
N LYS A 655 -47.23 30.70 9.95
CA LYS A 655 -47.44 29.28 10.21
C LYS A 655 -47.34 29.01 11.69
N GLU A 656 -48.40 28.36 12.21
CA GLU A 656 -48.58 27.97 13.60
C GLU A 656 -47.41 27.17 14.16
N HIS A 657 -47.04 27.51 15.40
CA HIS A 657 -46.05 26.77 16.19
C HIS A 657 -46.60 25.40 16.61
N LYS A 658 -45.96 24.34 16.10
CA LYS A 658 -45.94 23.03 16.77
C LYS A 658 -44.57 22.80 17.41
N ARG A 659 -44.67 22.32 18.65
CA ARG A 659 -43.56 22.08 19.60
C ARG A 659 -42.42 21.28 19.01
N GLN A 660 -41.19 21.64 19.35
CA GLN A 660 -39.94 20.97 19.07
C GLN A 660 -39.91 19.55 19.65
N PRO A 661 -39.42 18.58 18.92
CA PRO A 661 -38.70 17.44 19.47
C PRO A 661 -37.19 17.66 19.39
N SER A 662 -36.55 17.04 20.36
CA SER A 662 -35.13 17.01 20.66
C SER A 662 -34.18 16.57 19.54
N VAL A 663 -33.01 17.10 19.63
CA VAL A 663 -31.68 16.78 19.10
C VAL A 663 -31.52 15.35 18.54
N VAL A 664 -32.08 15.02 17.36
CA VAL A 664 -31.79 13.85 16.56
C VAL A 664 -32.02 14.11 15.05
N ASP A 665 -31.85 15.32 14.55
CA ASP A 665 -32.10 15.63 13.14
C ASP A 665 -30.84 16.14 12.43
N HIS A 666 -29.80 15.31 12.33
CA HIS A 666 -28.72 15.51 11.38
C HIS A 666 -28.10 14.17 10.95
N LEU A 667 -28.93 13.32 10.33
CA LEU A 667 -28.45 12.29 9.42
C LEU A 667 -29.47 12.17 8.28
N LYS A 668 -29.46 13.15 7.38
CA LYS A 668 -30.02 12.95 6.04
C LYS A 668 -28.99 12.14 5.24
N LEU A 669 -29.08 10.81 5.35
CA LEU A 669 -28.67 9.93 4.29
C LEU A 669 -29.63 10.21 3.12
N ASP A 670 -29.10 10.55 1.95
CA ASP A 670 -29.84 10.57 0.68
C ASP A 670 -30.21 9.10 0.38
N ALA A 671 -31.26 8.60 1.00
CA ALA A 671 -31.81 7.30 0.70
C ALA A 671 -32.49 7.40 -0.66
N SER A 672 -31.99 6.69 -1.64
CA SER A 672 -32.63 6.52 -2.93
C SER A 672 -34.06 6.02 -2.72
N THR A 673 -35.04 6.62 -3.38
CA THR A 673 -36.44 6.21 -3.29
C THR A 673 -36.77 5.01 -4.21
N SER A 674 -35.82 4.52 -5.00
CA SER A 674 -36.00 3.40 -5.91
C SER A 674 -34.78 2.49 -5.97
N LEU A 675 -35.01 1.17 -6.08
CA LEU A 675 -34.01 0.13 -6.26
C LEU A 675 -34.23 -0.59 -7.57
N ASP A 676 -33.20 -0.69 -8.41
CA ASP A 676 -33.27 -1.43 -9.69
C ASP A 676 -32.50 -2.75 -9.57
N LEU A 677 -33.24 -3.86 -9.66
CA LEU A 677 -32.76 -5.24 -9.57
C LEU A 677 -32.62 -5.94 -10.93
N ARG A 678 -32.86 -5.23 -12.03
CA ARG A 678 -32.82 -5.83 -13.38
C ARG A 678 -31.41 -6.29 -13.72
N GLY A 679 -31.28 -7.51 -14.20
CA GLY A 679 -30.00 -8.11 -14.60
C GLY A 679 -29.17 -8.68 -13.44
N MET A 680 -29.62 -8.57 -12.19
CA MET A 680 -28.97 -9.18 -11.04
C MET A 680 -29.34 -10.65 -10.89
N ARG A 681 -28.45 -11.45 -10.32
CA ARG A 681 -28.77 -12.82 -9.86
C ARG A 681 -29.67 -12.75 -8.64
N VAL A 682 -30.48 -13.80 -8.41
CA VAL A 682 -31.44 -13.84 -7.30
C VAL A 682 -30.78 -13.56 -5.94
N ASP A 683 -29.63 -14.19 -5.67
CA ASP A 683 -28.90 -14.01 -4.41
C ASP A 683 -28.33 -12.59 -4.23
N GLU A 684 -27.89 -11.97 -5.31
CA GLU A 684 -27.40 -10.57 -5.30
C GLU A 684 -28.54 -9.59 -5.14
N GLY A 685 -29.66 -9.85 -5.85
CA GLY A 685 -30.85 -9.01 -5.78
C GLY A 685 -31.49 -9.03 -4.38
N LEU A 686 -31.50 -10.17 -3.70
CA LEU A 686 -32.04 -10.30 -2.35
C LEU A 686 -31.21 -9.49 -1.34
N ARG A 687 -29.87 -9.54 -1.41
CA ARG A 687 -28.98 -8.74 -0.56
C ARG A 687 -29.13 -7.25 -0.83
N ALA A 688 -29.25 -6.85 -2.09
CA ALA A 688 -29.45 -5.44 -2.45
C ALA A 688 -30.81 -4.93 -1.93
N LEU A 689 -31.86 -5.76 -1.99
CA LEU A 689 -33.18 -5.48 -1.45
C LEU A 689 -33.15 -5.31 0.08
N GLU A 690 -32.49 -6.22 0.79
CA GLU A 690 -32.34 -6.20 2.23
C GLU A 690 -31.65 -4.91 2.71
N ASN A 691 -30.52 -4.54 2.09
CA ASN A 691 -29.82 -3.31 2.40
C ASN A 691 -30.69 -2.07 2.09
N PHE A 692 -31.36 -2.04 0.96
CA PHE A 692 -32.20 -0.94 0.55
C PHE A 692 -33.40 -0.71 1.48
N ILE A 693 -34.06 -1.78 1.93
CA ILE A 693 -35.15 -1.68 2.92
C ILE A 693 -34.64 -1.21 4.28
N ASN A 694 -33.48 -1.73 4.73
CA ASN A 694 -32.86 -1.29 5.98
C ASN A 694 -32.44 0.20 5.93
N ASP A 695 -31.85 0.64 4.82
CA ASP A 695 -31.48 2.05 4.61
C ASP A 695 -32.72 2.95 4.50
N GLY A 696 -33.79 2.45 3.86
CA GLY A 696 -35.07 3.13 3.76
C GLY A 696 -35.76 3.35 5.12
N ILE A 697 -35.69 2.35 5.98
CA ILE A 697 -36.23 2.42 7.36
C ILE A 697 -35.38 3.39 8.21
N LEU A 698 -34.06 3.32 8.12
CA LEU A 698 -33.17 4.25 8.82
C LEU A 698 -33.31 5.69 8.31
N GLY A 699 -33.60 5.86 7.01
CA GLY A 699 -33.82 7.15 6.36
C GLY A 699 -35.26 7.69 6.49
N THR A 700 -36.16 7.01 7.23
CA THR A 700 -37.58 7.40 7.39
C THR A 700 -38.36 7.55 6.09
N LEU A 701 -38.05 6.72 5.09
CA LEU A 701 -38.78 6.65 3.83
C LEU A 701 -40.17 6.07 4.07
N MET A 702 -41.23 6.77 3.65
CA MET A 702 -42.61 6.24 3.74
C MET A 702 -42.94 5.31 2.56
N HIS A 703 -42.37 5.56 1.40
CA HIS A 703 -42.63 4.76 0.18
C HIS A 703 -41.33 4.48 -0.56
N ALA A 704 -41.19 3.27 -1.08
CA ALA A 704 -40.07 2.83 -1.87
C ALA A 704 -40.54 2.07 -3.13
N THR A 705 -39.78 2.15 -4.20
CA THR A 705 -40.10 1.50 -5.48
C THR A 705 -39.01 0.49 -5.84
N ILE A 706 -39.39 -0.78 -6.08
CA ILE A 706 -38.48 -1.87 -6.42
C ILE A 706 -38.73 -2.30 -7.87
N ILE A 707 -37.72 -2.16 -8.72
CA ILE A 707 -37.78 -2.47 -10.15
C ILE A 707 -37.09 -3.83 -10.38
N HIS A 708 -37.85 -4.90 -10.54
CA HIS A 708 -37.33 -6.24 -10.76
C HIS A 708 -37.48 -6.76 -12.19
N GLY A 709 -38.18 -5.99 -13.04
CA GLY A 709 -38.41 -6.34 -14.45
C GLY A 709 -39.42 -7.48 -14.63
N LYS A 710 -39.78 -7.73 -15.89
CA LYS A 710 -40.78 -8.75 -16.26
C LYS A 710 -40.20 -10.14 -16.54
N GLY A 711 -38.90 -10.31 -16.73
CA GLY A 711 -38.18 -11.53 -17.07
C GLY A 711 -38.88 -12.88 -16.82
N THR A 712 -38.17 -13.89 -16.31
CA THR A 712 -38.75 -15.21 -15.98
C THR A 712 -39.66 -15.19 -14.73
N GLY A 713 -39.78 -14.07 -14.05
CA GLY A 713 -40.58 -13.92 -12.83
C GLY A 713 -39.88 -14.41 -11.54
N ALA A 714 -38.70 -15.01 -11.63
CA ALA A 714 -37.98 -15.55 -10.46
C ALA A 714 -37.63 -14.44 -9.45
N MET A 715 -37.08 -13.31 -9.90
CA MET A 715 -36.74 -12.17 -9.05
C MET A 715 -38.01 -11.58 -8.39
N ARG A 716 -39.09 -11.42 -9.14
CA ARG A 716 -40.38 -10.94 -8.62
C ARG A 716 -40.91 -11.83 -7.50
N LYS A 717 -40.84 -13.15 -7.65
CA LYS A 717 -41.31 -14.11 -6.63
C LYS A 717 -40.53 -13.96 -5.33
N VAL A 718 -39.21 -13.88 -5.42
CA VAL A 718 -38.33 -13.73 -4.24
C VAL A 718 -38.52 -12.38 -3.56
N VAL A 719 -38.67 -11.29 -4.34
CA VAL A 719 -38.98 -9.97 -3.80
C VAL A 719 -40.32 -9.97 -3.06
N HIS A 720 -41.36 -10.58 -3.59
CA HIS A 720 -42.67 -10.65 -2.93
C HIS A 720 -42.65 -11.54 -1.67
N GLU A 721 -41.90 -12.64 -1.68
CA GLU A 721 -41.73 -13.51 -0.49
C GLU A 721 -41.01 -12.73 0.62
N TYR A 722 -39.91 -12.04 0.30
CA TYR A 722 -39.18 -11.21 1.27
C TYR A 722 -40.05 -10.09 1.86
N LEU A 723 -40.79 -9.36 1.01
CA LEU A 723 -41.66 -8.26 1.45
C LEU A 723 -42.83 -8.74 2.31
N HIS A 724 -43.29 -9.97 2.10
CA HIS A 724 -44.39 -10.56 2.88
C HIS A 724 -43.95 -10.97 4.29
N GLU A 725 -42.69 -11.40 4.44
CA GLU A 725 -42.15 -11.89 5.72
C GLU A 725 -41.53 -10.77 6.58
N HIS A 726 -41.24 -9.60 6.00
CA HIS A 726 -40.49 -8.55 6.69
C HIS A 726 -41.36 -7.73 7.64
N PRO A 727 -41.04 -7.68 8.96
CA PRO A 727 -41.95 -7.13 10.01
C PRO A 727 -42.16 -5.61 9.96
N GLN A 728 -41.29 -4.87 9.24
CA GLN A 728 -41.36 -3.41 9.15
C GLN A 728 -41.94 -2.92 7.82
N ILE A 729 -42.57 -3.79 7.05
CA ILE A 729 -43.29 -3.44 5.83
C ILE A 729 -44.78 -3.40 6.15
N LYS A 730 -45.38 -2.22 5.96
CA LYS A 730 -46.78 -1.99 6.24
C LYS A 730 -47.67 -2.57 5.14
N SER A 731 -47.33 -2.33 3.89
CA SER A 731 -48.03 -2.86 2.72
C SER A 731 -47.16 -2.82 1.48
N TRP A 732 -47.46 -3.69 0.49
CA TRP A 732 -46.88 -3.61 -0.83
C TRP A 732 -47.89 -3.90 -1.92
N ARG A 733 -47.68 -3.33 -3.11
CA ARG A 733 -48.53 -3.55 -4.26
C ARG A 733 -47.71 -3.61 -5.56
N ILE A 734 -48.26 -4.24 -6.56
CA ILE A 734 -47.70 -4.18 -7.91
C ILE A 734 -47.91 -2.77 -8.49
N GLY A 735 -46.93 -2.25 -9.24
CA GLY A 735 -47.04 -0.95 -9.89
C GLY A 735 -48.17 -0.85 -10.87
N THR A 736 -48.81 0.31 -10.99
CA THR A 736 -49.84 0.59 -12.01
C THR A 736 -49.18 0.64 -13.40
N ILE A 737 -49.99 0.63 -14.48
CA ILE A 737 -49.52 0.69 -15.87
C ILE A 737 -48.60 1.88 -16.09
N HIS A 738 -48.89 3.02 -15.47
CA HIS A 738 -48.08 4.26 -15.55
C HIS A 738 -46.77 4.20 -14.72
N GLU A 739 -46.68 3.30 -13.72
CA GLU A 739 -45.50 3.09 -12.86
C GLU A 739 -44.59 1.98 -13.43
N GLY A 740 -44.95 1.26 -14.47
CA GLY A 740 -44.20 0.18 -15.11
C GLY A 740 -44.82 -1.20 -15.01
N GLY A 741 -46.03 -1.32 -14.42
CA GLY A 741 -46.86 -2.51 -14.36
C GLY A 741 -46.20 -3.66 -13.58
N ASP A 742 -46.36 -4.89 -14.06
CA ASP A 742 -45.90 -6.14 -13.43
C ASP A 742 -44.35 -6.22 -13.22
N GLY A 743 -43.58 -5.28 -13.73
CA GLY A 743 -42.12 -5.23 -13.54
C GLY A 743 -41.68 -4.45 -12.33
N ILE A 744 -42.61 -3.84 -11.59
CA ILE A 744 -42.33 -2.96 -10.46
C ILE A 744 -43.20 -3.34 -9.24
N THR A 745 -42.63 -3.25 -8.04
CA THR A 745 -43.34 -3.38 -6.78
C THR A 745 -43.15 -2.11 -5.96
N VAL A 746 -44.25 -1.50 -5.52
CA VAL A 746 -44.25 -0.34 -4.65
C VAL A 746 -44.49 -0.79 -3.22
N VAL A 747 -43.66 -0.35 -2.29
CA VAL A 747 -43.63 -0.75 -0.88
C VAL A 747 -43.92 0.45 0.02
N GLU A 748 -44.76 0.29 1.00
CA GLU A 748 -45.01 1.23 2.10
C GLU A 748 -44.31 0.71 3.34
N LEU A 749 -43.33 1.47 3.85
CA LEU A 749 -42.56 1.14 5.06
C LEU A 749 -43.32 1.62 6.32
N ALA A 750 -43.11 0.95 7.45
CA ALA A 750 -43.85 1.18 8.69
C ALA A 750 -43.38 2.45 9.43
#